data_a3ba6c964cef90507f0fbdbe586bff0c
#
_entry.id   a3ba6c964cef90507f0fbdbe586bff0c
#
_cell.length_a   1.000
_cell.length_b   1.000
_cell.length_c   1.000
_cell.angle_alpha   90.00
_cell.angle_beta   90.00
_cell.angle_gamma   90.00
#
_symmetry.space_group_name_H-M   'P 1'
#
loop_
_entity.id
_entity.type
_entity.pdbx_description
1 polymer ?
#
loop_
_entity_poly.entity_id
_entity_poly.type
_entity_poly.pdbx_seq_one_letter_code
_entity_poly.pdbx_strand_id
1 'polypeptide(L)'
;MMTKYSSNSSSQSFAKIRTKHTSKRASKLFSAMLLIAGAFQSPLAIQTLHAEQPANQLTRAETVAGWKLLFDGSSTQGWRNYKKDALSEGWKVVDGAIVREGNNAGDIITDKKYKYFELSLDYNISKGGNSGLMFHVTEDNPAPWQSGPEVQIQDNIDGHDPQKAGWLYQMFQPYPMRWAGETEIPDATRPPGEWNQLFLRISPRGCEVSMNGVVYYQFRLGDDRWKDLVEKSKFKEFPGFGSAGEGYICLQDHGNKVAFRNIKIRELAEDGSIASPVDGKLELATTLAFPNLQWEGWEPVDEDGTANTPRRTLELTFAPGDAKRLYVMDQSGTIYTFENDPNVQTANVFIDIQDRVSKWNAPGGNEQGLLGLAMHPKFTQNGEFFVCYTKPETHESVISRFRVQADNKLQGDPASEEVLMVVPQPFQNHNGGAIEFGNDGYLYIAFGDGGARNDPQANGQKRSQLLGSILRIDVDKKSDAAAYQIPADNPFVGVDGIRPEIYAYGFRNPWRIAFDRKTGNLWCADVGQDLWEEVNIVKKGGNYGWSVREGAYAFGNRAGGPDAANSIDPVWAYDHAVGKSITGGRVYRSNRIPSLQGKYLYADYVSGGIWALSWEDGAKEAMRNEEVVAGGLPVVAFGEDANGEVYFMIDSGKGQSIHKFMQK
;
A
#
# COMPACT_ATOMS: atom_id res chain seq x y z
N MET A 1 -5.37 37.91 38.96
CA MET A 1 -5.46 37.31 40.31
C MET A 1 -4.60 36.06 40.30
N MET A 2 -3.49 36.14 40.96
CA MET A 2 -2.55 35.02 41.21
C MET A 2 -3.05 34.16 42.36
N THR A 3 -2.94 32.87 42.27
CA THR A 3 -2.72 32.03 43.45
C THR A 3 -1.79 30.89 43.12
N LYS A 4 -0.61 30.97 43.69
CA LYS A 4 0.41 29.91 43.85
C LYS A 4 -0.08 28.88 44.87
N TYR A 5 0.21 27.61 44.67
CA TYR A 5 0.47 26.68 45.78
C TYR A 5 1.69 25.81 45.49
N SER A 6 2.51 25.73 46.53
CA SER A 6 3.86 25.22 46.60
C SER A 6 3.94 23.73 46.94
N SER A 7 5.04 23.15 46.47
CA SER A 7 5.74 21.91 46.83
C SER A 7 5.55 21.36 48.25
N ASN A 8 5.53 20.05 48.40
CA ASN A 8 6.25 19.39 49.49
C ASN A 8 6.78 18.00 49.09
N SER A 9 8.06 17.88 49.29
CA SER A 9 8.88 16.67 49.20
C SER A 9 8.79 15.84 50.49
N SER A 10 8.79 14.52 50.40
CA SER A 10 9.30 13.67 51.49
C SER A 10 9.96 12.42 50.93
N SER A 11 11.26 12.40 51.12
CA SER A 11 12.18 11.27 51.01
C SER A 11 12.00 10.31 52.22
N GLN A 12 12.00 9.00 51.94
CA GLN A 12 12.46 8.01 52.94
C GLN A 12 13.22 6.88 52.28
N SER A 13 14.45 6.73 52.75
CA SER A 13 15.40 5.65 52.49
C SER A 13 15.27 4.54 53.55
N PHE A 14 16.02 3.45 53.31
CA PHE A 14 16.38 2.28 54.13
C PHE A 14 15.77 0.98 53.62
N ALA A 15 16.43 -0.17 53.53
CA ALA A 15 17.77 -0.60 53.97
C ALA A 15 18.20 -1.86 53.19
N LYS A 16 19.51 -2.02 53.03
CA LYS A 16 20.17 -3.26 52.59
C LYS A 16 20.14 -4.33 53.69
N ILE A 17 19.83 -5.59 53.32
CA ILE A 17 20.26 -6.76 54.09
C ILE A 17 21.05 -7.70 53.21
N ARG A 18 22.33 -7.91 53.55
CA ARG A 18 23.22 -8.98 53.10
C ARG A 18 23.10 -10.14 54.10
N THR A 19 23.04 -11.37 53.60
CA THR A 19 23.52 -12.53 54.34
C THR A 19 24.21 -13.55 53.44
N LYS A 20 25.22 -14.17 54.03
CA LYS A 20 26.36 -14.87 53.46
C LYS A 20 26.10 -16.35 53.17
N HIS A 21 26.98 -16.86 52.28
CA HIS A 21 27.38 -18.26 52.05
C HIS A 21 27.21 -19.27 53.18
N THR A 22 26.88 -20.52 52.78
CA THR A 22 27.64 -21.72 53.18
C THR A 22 27.50 -22.83 52.16
N SER A 23 28.61 -23.38 51.76
CA SER A 23 28.83 -24.60 50.97
C SER A 23 28.69 -25.86 51.82
N LYS A 24 28.19 -26.99 51.30
CA LYS A 24 28.70 -28.34 51.66
C LYS A 24 28.46 -29.36 50.54
N ARG A 25 29.51 -30.10 50.27
CA ARG A 25 29.65 -31.29 49.41
C ARG A 25 29.02 -32.54 50.06
N ALA A 26 28.56 -33.45 49.22
CA ALA A 26 28.75 -34.91 49.24
C ALA A 26 27.57 -35.57 48.47
N SER A 27 27.67 -36.48 47.66
CA SER A 27 28.46 -37.62 47.18
C SER A 27 27.44 -38.63 46.55
N LYS A 28 27.83 -39.15 45.46
CA LYS A 28 27.34 -40.27 44.62
C LYS A 28 26.36 -41.26 45.22
N LEU A 29 25.32 -41.64 44.43
CA LEU A 29 24.84 -43.02 44.27
C LEU A 29 24.22 -43.22 42.88
N PHE A 30 24.70 -44.25 42.19
CA PHE A 30 24.23 -44.72 40.88
C PHE A 30 22.85 -45.39 41.02
N SER A 31 21.92 -45.11 40.15
CA SER A 31 20.88 -46.04 39.76
C SER A 31 20.46 -45.77 38.32
N ALA A 32 20.64 -46.77 37.50
CA ALA A 32 20.25 -46.80 36.11
C ALA A 32 18.72 -46.81 35.98
N MET A 33 18.15 -45.90 35.20
CA MET A 33 16.78 -45.98 34.73
C MET A 33 16.74 -45.67 33.23
N LEU A 34 16.17 -46.58 32.48
CA LEU A 34 15.97 -46.53 31.03
C LEU A 34 15.34 -45.20 30.59
N LEU A 35 16.02 -44.44 29.80
CA LEU A 35 15.48 -43.29 29.07
C LEU A 35 14.86 -43.78 27.76
N ILE A 36 13.53 -43.75 27.69
CA ILE A 36 12.79 -43.70 26.43
C ILE A 36 12.95 -42.33 25.89
N ALA A 37 13.79 -42.16 24.86
CA ALA A 37 13.93 -40.91 24.10
C ALA A 37 12.68 -40.73 23.26
N GLY A 38 11.71 -39.97 23.78
CA GLY A 38 10.69 -39.33 22.97
C GLY A 38 11.34 -38.18 22.18
N ALA A 39 11.53 -38.36 20.90
CA ALA A 39 11.96 -37.32 19.99
C ALA A 39 10.84 -36.25 19.91
N PHE A 40 10.98 -35.15 20.65
CA PHE A 40 10.28 -33.92 20.33
C PHE A 40 10.90 -33.39 19.04
N GLN A 41 10.23 -33.67 17.92
CA GLN A 41 10.47 -32.93 16.69
C GLN A 41 9.98 -31.52 16.92
N SER A 42 10.92 -30.61 17.17
CA SER A 42 10.66 -29.18 16.99
C SER A 42 10.13 -28.97 15.57
N PRO A 43 9.06 -28.21 15.35
CA PRO A 43 8.66 -27.86 14.01
C PRO A 43 9.83 -27.06 13.40
N LEU A 44 10.49 -27.61 12.40
CA LEU A 44 11.38 -26.88 11.52
C LEU A 44 10.54 -25.72 10.95
N ALA A 45 10.77 -24.52 11.44
CA ALA A 45 10.34 -23.32 10.77
C ALA A 45 11.00 -23.36 9.39
N ILE A 46 10.21 -23.62 8.37
CA ILE A 46 10.60 -23.37 6.99
C ILE A 46 10.70 -21.85 6.88
N GLN A 47 11.88 -21.31 7.20
CA GLN A 47 12.26 -19.98 6.79
C GLN A 47 12.41 -20.04 5.26
N THR A 48 11.33 -19.74 4.54
CA THR A 48 11.47 -19.26 3.19
C THR A 48 12.11 -17.88 3.30
N LEU A 49 13.41 -17.82 3.20
CA LEU A 49 14.17 -16.61 2.94
C LEU A 49 13.61 -16.03 1.62
N HIS A 50 12.67 -15.10 1.72
CA HIS A 50 12.38 -14.21 0.63
C HIS A 50 13.53 -13.22 0.63
N ALA A 51 14.50 -13.44 -0.26
CA ALA A 51 15.60 -12.52 -0.46
C ALA A 51 15.00 -11.19 -0.95
N GLU A 52 15.40 -10.09 -0.33
CA GLU A 52 15.26 -8.74 -0.89
C GLU A 52 15.53 -8.79 -2.40
N GLN A 53 14.79 -8.02 -3.19
CA GLN A 53 15.07 -7.97 -4.63
C GLN A 53 16.54 -7.63 -4.84
N PRO A 54 17.28 -8.38 -5.67
CA PRO A 54 18.68 -8.09 -5.91
C PRO A 54 18.85 -6.65 -6.40
N ALA A 55 19.82 -5.94 -5.84
CA ALA A 55 20.11 -4.58 -6.28
C ALA A 55 20.44 -4.54 -7.79
N ASN A 56 20.14 -3.42 -8.43
CA ASN A 56 20.34 -3.17 -9.87
C ASN A 56 19.57 -4.13 -10.79
N GLN A 57 18.38 -4.52 -10.37
CA GLN A 57 17.43 -5.24 -11.21
C GLN A 57 16.10 -4.50 -11.22
N LEU A 58 15.42 -4.53 -12.36
CA LEU A 58 14.07 -4.04 -12.50
C LEU A 58 13.07 -5.15 -12.19
N THR A 59 12.01 -4.83 -11.47
CA THR A 59 10.84 -5.70 -11.41
C THR A 59 10.22 -5.81 -12.80
N ARG A 60 9.37 -6.83 -12.98
CA ARG A 60 8.62 -6.93 -14.22
C ARG A 60 7.72 -5.70 -14.41
N ALA A 61 7.06 -5.24 -13.35
CA ALA A 61 6.22 -4.05 -13.39
C ALA A 61 6.99 -2.81 -13.84
N GLU A 62 8.19 -2.58 -13.31
CA GLU A 62 9.06 -1.49 -13.75
C GLU A 62 9.50 -1.62 -15.21
N THR A 63 9.86 -2.82 -15.63
CA THR A 63 10.26 -3.09 -17.03
C THR A 63 9.12 -2.73 -17.98
N VAL A 64 7.90 -3.18 -17.68
CA VAL A 64 6.71 -2.89 -18.50
C VAL A 64 6.33 -1.41 -18.42
N ALA A 65 6.56 -0.76 -17.26
CA ALA A 65 6.36 0.68 -17.08
C ALA A 65 7.42 1.56 -17.78
N GLY A 66 8.41 0.96 -18.44
CA GLY A 66 9.41 1.67 -19.23
C GLY A 66 10.64 2.16 -18.46
N TRP A 67 10.83 1.71 -17.23
CA TRP A 67 12.05 1.97 -16.47
C TRP A 67 13.28 1.33 -17.13
N LYS A 68 14.42 1.97 -17.00
CA LYS A 68 15.73 1.51 -17.49
C LYS A 68 16.78 1.74 -16.42
N LEU A 69 17.70 0.81 -16.25
CA LEU A 69 18.85 0.98 -15.37
C LEU A 69 19.85 1.95 -16.03
N LEU A 70 20.32 2.91 -15.25
CA LEU A 70 21.51 3.74 -15.58
C LEU A 70 22.79 3.13 -15.02
N PHE A 71 22.67 2.08 -14.20
CA PHE A 71 23.78 1.33 -13.66
C PHE A 71 23.34 -0.13 -13.43
N ASP A 72 24.09 -1.07 -13.97
CA ASP A 72 23.79 -2.51 -13.96
C ASP A 72 24.40 -3.27 -12.76
N GLY A 73 25.09 -2.55 -11.86
CA GLY A 73 25.80 -3.18 -10.72
C GLY A 73 27.22 -3.64 -11.03
N SER A 74 27.64 -3.62 -12.26
CA SER A 74 28.94 -4.18 -12.69
C SER A 74 29.80 -3.23 -13.52
N SER A 75 29.20 -2.34 -14.30
CA SER A 75 29.86 -1.47 -15.26
C SER A 75 29.47 -0.02 -15.07
N THR A 76 30.44 0.89 -15.15
CA THR A 76 30.22 2.34 -15.18
C THR A 76 29.94 2.88 -16.59
N GLN A 77 29.64 1.99 -17.54
CA GLN A 77 29.26 2.40 -18.90
C GLN A 77 28.04 3.34 -18.85
N GLY A 78 28.08 4.42 -19.66
CA GLY A 78 27.05 5.46 -19.64
C GLY A 78 27.31 6.59 -18.65
N TRP A 79 28.46 6.54 -17.94
CA TRP A 79 28.92 7.58 -17.01
C TRP A 79 30.33 8.06 -17.36
N ARG A 80 30.57 9.36 -17.27
CA ARG A 80 31.86 10.01 -17.41
C ARG A 80 32.04 11.18 -16.46
N ASN A 81 33.25 11.62 -16.23
CA ASN A 81 33.44 12.86 -15.48
C ASN A 81 32.92 14.07 -16.26
N TYR A 82 32.45 15.07 -15.53
CA TYR A 82 32.06 16.37 -16.07
C TYR A 82 33.19 16.95 -16.93
N LYS A 83 32.87 17.35 -18.18
CA LYS A 83 33.82 17.85 -19.18
C LYS A 83 35.01 16.92 -19.53
N LYS A 84 34.83 15.62 -19.39
CA LYS A 84 35.82 14.61 -19.77
C LYS A 84 35.15 13.47 -20.53
N ASP A 85 35.94 12.68 -21.26
CA ASP A 85 35.43 11.55 -22.06
C ASP A 85 35.44 10.22 -21.30
N ALA A 86 35.98 10.19 -20.08
CA ALA A 86 36.11 8.98 -19.29
C ALA A 86 35.90 9.25 -17.80
N LEU A 87 35.64 8.17 -17.05
CA LEU A 87 35.52 8.19 -15.61
C LEU A 87 36.91 8.16 -14.95
N SER A 88 37.10 8.95 -13.89
CA SER A 88 38.32 8.94 -13.09
C SER A 88 38.44 7.72 -12.20
N GLU A 89 39.65 7.36 -11.79
CA GLU A 89 39.92 6.26 -10.84
C GLU A 89 39.34 6.50 -9.43
N GLY A 90 38.88 7.72 -9.16
CA GLY A 90 38.22 8.09 -7.88
C GLY A 90 36.81 7.52 -7.74
N TRP A 91 36.21 7.05 -8.83
CA TRP A 91 34.94 6.35 -8.85
C TRP A 91 35.15 4.88 -9.21
N LYS A 92 34.61 3.95 -8.44
CA LYS A 92 34.79 2.51 -8.62
C LYS A 92 33.47 1.78 -8.44
N VAL A 93 33.37 0.62 -9.04
CA VAL A 93 32.29 -0.35 -8.72
C VAL A 93 32.76 -1.22 -7.55
N VAL A 94 32.03 -1.18 -6.45
CA VAL A 94 32.29 -1.98 -5.24
C VAL A 94 30.94 -2.54 -4.75
N ASP A 95 30.86 -3.85 -4.59
CA ASP A 95 29.68 -4.57 -4.06
C ASP A 95 28.36 -4.15 -4.76
N GLY A 96 28.38 -4.02 -6.08
CA GLY A 96 27.22 -3.65 -6.86
C GLY A 96 26.81 -2.16 -6.76
N ALA A 97 27.69 -1.28 -6.31
CA ALA A 97 27.45 0.14 -6.24
C ALA A 97 28.54 0.95 -6.95
N ILE A 98 28.21 2.11 -7.51
CA ILE A 98 29.17 3.14 -7.92
C ILE A 98 29.60 3.87 -6.64
N VAL A 99 30.87 3.78 -6.30
CA VAL A 99 31.42 4.34 -5.04
C VAL A 99 32.43 5.44 -5.34
N ARG A 100 32.21 6.61 -4.77
CA ARG A 100 33.21 7.66 -4.67
C ARG A 100 34.10 7.38 -3.49
N GLU A 101 35.38 7.07 -3.72
CA GLU A 101 36.32 6.68 -2.66
C GLU A 101 37.73 7.22 -2.84
N GLY A 102 38.11 7.65 -4.02
CA GLY A 102 39.46 8.14 -4.33
C GLY A 102 39.64 9.66 -4.22
N ASN A 103 40.88 10.11 -4.24
CA ASN A 103 41.19 11.54 -4.37
C ASN A 103 40.92 12.02 -5.80
N ASN A 104 40.52 13.29 -5.95
CA ASN A 104 40.25 13.93 -7.25
C ASN A 104 39.25 13.15 -8.12
N ALA A 105 38.21 12.62 -7.51
CA ALA A 105 37.18 11.88 -8.23
C ALA A 105 36.47 12.78 -9.25
N GLY A 106 36.07 13.99 -8.83
CA GLY A 106 35.30 14.95 -9.65
C GLY A 106 33.88 14.48 -9.93
N ASP A 107 32.98 15.40 -10.22
CA ASP A 107 31.59 15.12 -10.54
C ASP A 107 31.48 14.23 -11.77
N ILE A 108 30.50 13.30 -11.75
CA ILE A 108 30.21 12.41 -12.87
C ILE A 108 28.82 12.68 -13.44
N ILE A 109 28.72 12.57 -14.76
CA ILE A 109 27.46 12.81 -15.48
C ILE A 109 27.13 11.63 -16.39
N THR A 110 25.84 11.48 -16.71
CA THR A 110 25.40 10.52 -17.74
C THR A 110 25.91 10.91 -19.13
N ASP A 111 26.12 9.95 -20.03
CA ASP A 111 26.46 10.24 -21.44
C ASP A 111 25.27 10.83 -22.21
N LYS A 112 24.04 10.47 -21.80
CA LYS A 112 22.79 10.92 -22.39
C LYS A 112 22.20 12.08 -21.60
N LYS A 113 21.59 13.05 -22.31
CA LYS A 113 20.74 14.10 -21.73
C LYS A 113 19.30 13.64 -21.60
N TYR A 114 18.58 14.20 -20.63
CA TYR A 114 17.19 13.91 -20.32
C TYR A 114 16.40 15.22 -20.17
N LYS A 115 15.17 15.23 -20.69
CA LYS A 115 14.26 16.38 -20.65
C LYS A 115 13.21 16.21 -19.54
N TYR A 116 12.26 15.31 -19.74
CA TYR A 116 11.24 14.93 -18.77
C TYR A 116 11.43 13.49 -18.38
N PHE A 117 11.51 13.24 -17.09
CA PHE A 117 11.84 11.92 -16.59
C PHE A 117 11.40 11.73 -15.13
N GLU A 118 11.36 10.48 -14.73
CA GLU A 118 11.43 10.04 -13.35
C GLU A 118 12.75 9.33 -13.13
N LEU A 119 13.41 9.64 -12.04
CA LEU A 119 14.67 9.02 -11.61
C LEU A 119 14.51 8.49 -10.20
N SER A 120 14.96 7.28 -9.97
CA SER A 120 15.10 6.70 -8.63
C SER A 120 16.51 6.19 -8.46
N LEU A 121 17.09 6.41 -7.29
CA LEU A 121 18.39 5.84 -6.92
C LEU A 121 18.44 5.57 -5.42
N ASP A 122 19.24 4.58 -5.03
CA ASP A 122 19.65 4.41 -3.65
C ASP A 122 21.03 5.03 -3.43
N TYR A 123 21.19 5.75 -2.33
CA TYR A 123 22.49 6.24 -1.89
C TYR A 123 22.83 5.78 -0.46
N ASN A 124 24.11 5.63 -0.20
CA ASN A 124 24.66 5.36 1.13
C ASN A 124 25.79 6.34 1.38
N ILE A 125 25.63 7.20 2.38
CA ILE A 125 26.58 8.27 2.70
C ILE A 125 27.39 7.93 3.96
N SER A 126 28.66 8.31 3.97
CA SER A 126 29.50 8.18 5.16
C SER A 126 29.11 9.19 6.25
N LYS A 127 29.53 8.92 7.50
CA LYS A 127 29.32 9.83 8.63
C LYS A 127 29.90 11.22 8.33
N GLY A 128 29.10 12.27 8.54
CA GLY A 128 29.42 13.66 8.20
C GLY A 128 29.57 13.92 6.70
N GLY A 129 29.18 12.98 5.87
CA GLY A 129 29.37 13.05 4.42
C GLY A 129 28.38 14.00 3.73
N ASN A 130 28.83 14.51 2.56
CA ASN A 130 28.07 15.37 1.67
C ASN A 130 28.27 14.93 0.22
N SER A 131 27.23 15.03 -0.59
CA SER A 131 27.13 14.75 -2.01
C SER A 131 25.86 15.40 -2.57
N GLY A 132 25.50 15.14 -3.83
CA GLY A 132 24.29 15.68 -4.46
C GLY A 132 23.91 14.93 -5.73
N LEU A 133 22.62 15.01 -6.05
CA LEU A 133 22.04 14.62 -7.33
C LEU A 133 21.65 15.88 -8.09
N MET A 134 22.28 16.17 -9.25
CA MET A 134 21.91 17.30 -10.07
C MET A 134 21.22 16.83 -11.36
N PHE A 135 20.34 17.66 -11.87
CA PHE A 135 19.62 17.38 -13.12
C PHE A 135 19.70 18.59 -14.09
N HIS A 136 19.42 18.34 -15.37
CA HIS A 136 19.54 19.34 -16.46
C HIS A 136 20.89 20.05 -16.48
N VAL A 137 21.96 19.33 -16.09
CA VAL A 137 23.32 19.85 -16.14
C VAL A 137 23.75 20.10 -17.59
N THR A 138 24.34 21.25 -17.84
CA THR A 138 25.04 21.57 -19.12
C THR A 138 26.53 21.69 -18.88
N GLU A 139 27.34 21.55 -19.96
CA GLU A 139 28.79 21.66 -19.85
C GLU A 139 29.34 23.06 -20.22
N ASP A 140 28.48 24.08 -20.26
CA ASP A 140 28.83 25.46 -20.60
C ASP A 140 29.61 26.16 -19.47
N ASN A 141 29.38 25.77 -18.24
CA ASN A 141 29.95 26.37 -17.04
C ASN A 141 31.16 25.59 -16.50
N PRO A 142 32.02 26.18 -15.66
CA PRO A 142 33.15 25.50 -15.02
C PRO A 142 32.73 24.31 -14.11
N ALA A 143 31.58 24.38 -13.47
CA ALA A 143 31.08 23.34 -12.55
C ALA A 143 29.61 23.01 -12.84
N PRO A 144 29.16 21.76 -12.62
CA PRO A 144 27.81 21.33 -12.97
C PRO A 144 26.71 22.05 -12.18
N TRP A 145 26.94 22.39 -10.91
CA TRP A 145 25.99 23.09 -10.03
C TRP A 145 25.67 24.53 -10.49
N GLN A 146 26.45 25.09 -11.44
CA GLN A 146 26.21 26.43 -12.02
C GLN A 146 25.07 26.41 -13.06
N SER A 147 24.71 25.26 -13.57
CA SER A 147 23.59 25.07 -14.51
C SER A 147 22.50 24.18 -13.99
N GLY A 148 22.86 23.07 -13.32
CA GLY A 148 21.96 22.04 -12.86
C GLY A 148 21.53 22.23 -11.40
N PRO A 149 20.22 22.29 -11.12
CA PRO A 149 19.72 22.27 -9.75
C PRO A 149 20.08 20.97 -9.04
N GLU A 150 20.41 21.09 -7.76
CA GLU A 150 20.92 20.01 -6.92
C GLU A 150 19.91 19.58 -5.86
N VAL A 151 19.60 18.29 -5.82
CA VAL A 151 18.95 17.66 -4.66
C VAL A 151 20.05 17.20 -3.71
N GLN A 152 20.10 17.79 -2.54
CA GLN A 152 21.15 17.57 -1.54
C GLN A 152 21.17 16.12 -1.06
N ILE A 153 22.35 15.56 -0.90
CA ILE A 153 22.62 14.27 -0.27
C ILE A 153 23.63 14.50 0.86
N GLN A 154 23.22 14.30 2.09
CA GLN A 154 24.16 14.37 3.22
C GLN A 154 23.73 13.51 4.39
N ASP A 155 24.64 13.34 5.35
CA ASP A 155 24.31 12.86 6.68
C ASP A 155 23.59 13.97 7.46
N ASN A 156 22.30 13.82 7.73
CA ASN A 156 21.49 14.82 8.42
C ASN A 156 21.84 14.97 9.92
N ILE A 157 22.60 14.02 10.48
CA ILE A 157 22.98 14.00 11.90
C ILE A 157 24.29 14.75 12.14
N ASP A 158 25.36 14.37 11.43
CA ASP A 158 26.72 14.90 11.62
C ASP A 158 27.19 15.77 10.44
N GLY A 159 26.37 15.98 9.41
CA GLY A 159 26.67 16.83 8.26
C GLY A 159 26.72 18.33 8.61
N HIS A 160 27.59 19.08 7.95
CA HIS A 160 27.87 20.48 8.27
C HIS A 160 27.01 21.48 7.51
N ASP A 161 26.42 21.09 6.35
CA ASP A 161 25.54 21.99 5.62
C ASP A 161 24.20 22.16 6.34
N PRO A 162 23.70 23.40 6.49
CA PRO A 162 22.39 23.63 7.10
C PRO A 162 21.24 23.08 6.26
N GLN A 163 21.44 22.83 4.96
CA GLN A 163 20.44 22.28 4.06
C GLN A 163 20.54 20.76 4.05
N LYS A 164 19.43 20.15 4.39
CA LYS A 164 19.37 18.72 4.69
C LYS A 164 19.20 17.88 3.40
N ALA A 165 19.47 16.59 3.51
CA ALA A 165 19.26 15.64 2.40
C ALA A 165 17.81 15.69 1.90
N GLY A 166 17.67 15.62 0.58
CA GLY A 166 16.40 15.77 -0.12
C GLY A 166 15.96 17.22 -0.36
N TRP A 167 16.63 18.25 0.20
CA TRP A 167 16.31 19.63 -0.15
C TRP A 167 16.82 19.96 -1.57
N LEU A 168 16.08 20.77 -2.31
CA LEU A 168 16.61 21.39 -3.52
C LEU A 168 17.44 22.58 -3.08
N TYR A 169 18.75 22.45 -3.21
CA TYR A 169 19.77 23.31 -2.59
C TYR A 169 19.49 24.79 -2.82
N GLN A 170 19.33 25.55 -1.72
CA GLN A 170 18.94 26.97 -1.67
C GLN A 170 17.59 27.33 -2.32
N MET A 171 16.79 26.35 -2.74
CA MET A 171 15.53 26.58 -3.44
C MET A 171 14.30 26.09 -2.66
N PHE A 172 14.19 24.80 -2.40
CA PHE A 172 13.04 24.19 -1.75
C PHE A 172 13.47 23.30 -0.59
N GLN A 173 12.71 23.35 0.46
CA GLN A 173 12.80 22.43 1.60
C GLN A 173 11.49 21.67 1.75
N PRO A 174 11.44 20.55 2.51
CA PRO A 174 10.21 19.86 2.81
C PRO A 174 9.14 20.81 3.37
N TYR A 175 7.93 20.71 2.86
CA TYR A 175 6.78 21.47 3.36
C TYR A 175 5.52 20.62 3.40
N PRO A 176 4.68 20.76 4.43
CA PRO A 176 3.48 19.98 4.60
C PRO A 176 2.48 20.19 3.45
N MET A 177 1.91 19.10 2.97
CA MET A 177 0.81 19.14 2.03
C MET A 177 -0.49 19.44 2.78
N ARG A 178 -0.92 20.69 2.80
CA ARG A 178 -2.08 21.16 3.56
C ARG A 178 -3.37 20.39 3.26
N TRP A 179 -3.53 19.92 2.03
CA TRP A 179 -4.69 19.12 1.63
C TRP A 179 -4.73 17.75 2.34
N ALA A 180 -3.59 17.26 2.81
CA ALA A 180 -3.48 16.01 3.56
C ALA A 180 -3.58 16.21 5.09
N GLY A 181 -3.84 17.44 5.55
CA GLY A 181 -3.92 17.76 6.98
C GLY A 181 -2.58 17.74 7.72
N GLU A 182 -1.46 17.68 6.99
CA GLU A 182 -0.11 17.68 7.58
C GLU A 182 0.28 19.04 8.15
N THR A 183 0.96 19.02 9.27
CA THR A 183 1.54 20.22 9.90
C THR A 183 3.05 20.32 9.68
N GLU A 184 3.72 19.19 9.47
CA GLU A 184 5.14 19.08 9.18
C GLU A 184 5.44 17.80 8.37
N ILE A 185 6.55 17.79 7.64
CA ILE A 185 7.08 16.59 6.98
C ILE A 185 8.21 16.04 7.86
N PRO A 186 8.13 14.81 8.34
CA PRO A 186 9.21 14.22 9.13
C PRO A 186 10.45 14.01 8.28
N ASP A 187 11.63 14.08 8.88
CA ASP A 187 12.87 13.64 8.26
C ASP A 187 12.78 12.12 7.99
N ALA A 188 12.73 11.75 6.73
CA ALA A 188 12.61 10.36 6.30
C ALA A 188 13.97 9.70 6.04
N THR A 189 15.10 10.42 6.26
CA THR A 189 16.43 9.87 6.03
C THR A 189 16.80 8.84 7.10
N ARG A 190 17.56 7.83 6.70
CA ARG A 190 18.18 6.84 7.56
C ARG A 190 19.58 7.26 7.94
N PRO A 191 20.14 6.73 9.05
CA PRO A 191 21.49 7.04 9.50
C PRO A 191 22.57 6.80 8.42
N PRO A 192 23.75 7.49 8.56
CA PRO A 192 24.87 7.23 7.67
C PRO A 192 25.30 5.76 7.74
N GLY A 193 25.64 5.18 6.61
CA GLY A 193 25.93 3.75 6.45
C GLY A 193 24.73 2.90 6.06
N GLU A 194 23.52 3.43 6.14
CA GLU A 194 22.30 2.78 5.63
C GLU A 194 21.93 3.30 4.23
N TRP A 195 21.20 2.49 3.47
CA TRP A 195 20.72 2.89 2.16
C TRP A 195 19.46 3.75 2.26
N ASN A 196 19.48 4.87 1.53
CA ASN A 196 18.36 5.79 1.37
C ASN A 196 17.92 5.80 -0.09
N GLN A 197 16.63 5.81 -0.36
CA GLN A 197 16.08 5.98 -1.70
C GLN A 197 15.73 7.46 -1.94
N LEU A 198 16.25 8.02 -3.02
CA LEU A 198 15.88 9.34 -3.52
C LEU A 198 15.09 9.17 -4.83
N PHE A 199 13.91 9.77 -4.89
CA PHE A 199 13.09 9.84 -6.10
C PHE A 199 12.95 11.29 -6.56
N LEU A 200 13.12 11.49 -7.87
CA LEU A 200 12.99 12.79 -8.53
C LEU A 200 12.11 12.64 -9.77
N ARG A 201 11.06 13.45 -9.86
CA ARG A 201 10.26 13.64 -11.07
C ARG A 201 10.50 15.02 -11.64
N ILE A 202 10.86 15.10 -12.93
CA ILE A 202 10.92 16.32 -13.71
C ILE A 202 9.90 16.22 -14.84
N SER A 203 8.85 17.03 -14.79
CA SER A 203 7.72 16.94 -15.71
C SER A 203 7.08 18.30 -15.96
N PRO A 204 6.52 18.57 -17.17
CA PRO A 204 5.78 19.79 -17.45
C PRO A 204 4.50 19.91 -16.62
N ARG A 205 3.99 18.81 -16.09
CA ARG A 205 2.82 18.79 -15.18
C ARG A 205 3.18 19.19 -13.75
N GLY A 206 4.45 19.14 -13.38
CA GLY A 206 4.99 19.43 -12.05
C GLY A 206 6.14 18.50 -11.71
N CYS A 207 7.05 19.00 -10.89
CA CYS A 207 8.23 18.27 -10.41
C CYS A 207 8.01 17.86 -8.95
N GLU A 208 8.70 16.79 -8.51
CA GLU A 208 8.55 16.24 -7.18
C GLU A 208 9.86 15.63 -6.69
N VAL A 209 10.13 15.77 -5.40
CA VAL A 209 11.20 15.06 -4.71
C VAL A 209 10.62 14.26 -3.55
N SER A 210 11.01 12.98 -3.46
CA SER A 210 10.67 12.10 -2.34
C SER A 210 11.92 11.46 -1.76
N MET A 211 11.92 11.26 -0.45
CA MET A 211 12.97 10.58 0.30
C MET A 211 12.38 9.35 1.00
N ASN A 212 12.90 8.18 0.71
CA ASN A 212 12.40 6.91 1.27
C ASN A 212 10.86 6.80 1.19
N GLY A 213 10.28 7.07 0.02
CA GLY A 213 8.83 7.02 -0.23
C GLY A 213 8.03 8.21 0.30
N VAL A 214 8.60 9.06 1.14
CA VAL A 214 7.91 10.24 1.68
C VAL A 214 8.09 11.44 0.74
N VAL A 215 7.00 11.98 0.19
CA VAL A 215 7.04 13.17 -0.65
C VAL A 215 7.44 14.38 0.19
N TYR A 216 8.56 15.00 -0.16
CA TYR A 216 9.08 16.15 0.55
C TYR A 216 8.49 17.48 0.05
N TYR A 217 8.41 17.65 -1.28
CA TYR A 217 7.81 18.83 -1.89
C TYR A 217 7.54 18.61 -3.38
N GLN A 218 6.66 19.47 -3.90
CA GLN A 218 6.39 19.61 -5.33
C GLN A 218 6.75 21.03 -5.79
N PHE A 219 7.22 21.17 -7.03
CA PHE A 219 7.63 22.45 -7.59
C PHE A 219 7.41 22.51 -9.11
N ARG A 220 7.58 23.68 -9.69
CA ARG A 220 7.57 23.88 -11.14
C ARG A 220 8.81 24.64 -11.57
N LEU A 221 9.51 24.13 -12.56
CA LEU A 221 10.65 24.81 -13.17
C LEU A 221 10.18 26.08 -13.90
N GLY A 222 10.87 27.20 -13.66
CA GLY A 222 10.66 28.45 -14.38
C GLY A 222 9.37 29.21 -14.05
N ASP A 223 8.57 28.77 -13.08
CA ASP A 223 7.45 29.57 -12.58
C ASP A 223 7.93 30.79 -11.76
N ASP A 224 7.01 31.63 -11.32
CA ASP A 224 7.38 32.86 -10.59
C ASP A 224 8.01 32.56 -9.23
N ARG A 225 7.58 31.47 -8.55
CA ARG A 225 8.21 31.02 -7.30
C ARG A 225 9.64 30.54 -7.53
N TRP A 226 9.86 29.78 -8.58
CA TRP A 226 11.20 29.36 -8.99
C TRP A 226 12.13 30.57 -9.24
N LYS A 227 11.69 31.56 -10.05
CA LYS A 227 12.47 32.76 -10.37
C LYS A 227 12.80 33.57 -9.12
N ASP A 228 11.83 33.75 -8.22
CA ASP A 228 12.04 34.45 -6.95
C ASP A 228 13.08 33.76 -6.07
N LEU A 229 13.06 32.42 -6.00
CA LEU A 229 14.04 31.65 -5.24
C LEU A 229 15.45 31.71 -5.86
N VAL A 230 15.56 31.64 -7.20
CA VAL A 230 16.84 31.81 -7.89
C VAL A 230 17.43 33.19 -7.58
N GLU A 231 16.63 34.26 -7.68
CA GLU A 231 17.08 35.63 -7.39
C GLU A 231 17.58 35.82 -5.95
N LYS A 232 16.98 35.08 -4.99
CA LYS A 232 17.35 35.11 -3.57
C LYS A 232 18.52 34.21 -3.20
N SER A 233 18.98 33.37 -4.13
CA SER A 233 20.05 32.39 -3.94
C SER A 233 21.38 32.83 -4.55
N LYS A 234 22.46 32.06 -4.31
CA LYS A 234 23.74 32.22 -5.01
C LYS A 234 23.61 32.02 -6.52
N PHE A 235 22.56 31.37 -6.98
CA PHE A 235 22.37 30.97 -8.37
C PHE A 235 21.99 32.14 -9.29
N LYS A 236 21.60 33.30 -8.77
CA LYS A 236 21.39 34.53 -9.55
C LYS A 236 22.61 34.95 -10.34
N GLU A 237 23.80 34.56 -9.88
CA GLU A 237 25.07 34.84 -10.56
C GLU A 237 25.24 34.01 -11.86
N PHE A 238 24.42 33.01 -12.10
CA PHE A 238 24.52 32.08 -13.23
C PHE A 238 23.27 32.16 -14.13
N PRO A 239 23.34 32.99 -15.23
CA PRO A 239 22.22 33.22 -16.11
C PRO A 239 21.77 31.94 -16.80
N GLY A 240 21.29 31.08 -16.66
CA GLY A 240 20.95 29.76 -17.25
C GLY A 240 20.72 28.68 -16.22
N PHE A 241 20.91 28.99 -14.94
CA PHE A 241 20.66 28.05 -13.88
C PHE A 241 19.22 27.51 -13.92
N GLY A 242 19.05 26.18 -13.99
CA GLY A 242 17.77 25.49 -14.03
C GLY A 242 16.89 25.81 -15.26
N SER A 243 17.42 26.45 -16.29
CA SER A 243 16.66 26.86 -17.49
C SER A 243 16.98 26.07 -18.77
N ALA A 244 17.90 25.10 -18.70
CA ALA A 244 18.34 24.33 -19.88
C ALA A 244 17.22 23.49 -20.52
N GLY A 245 16.19 23.09 -19.74
CA GLY A 245 15.07 22.30 -20.21
C GLY A 245 15.39 20.84 -20.53
N GLU A 246 16.67 20.55 -20.87
CA GLU A 246 17.23 19.20 -21.06
C GLU A 246 18.71 19.23 -20.65
N GLY A 247 19.21 18.18 -20.05
CA GLY A 247 20.61 18.09 -19.64
C GLY A 247 20.97 16.75 -19.02
N TYR A 248 22.21 16.67 -18.58
CA TYR A 248 22.74 15.46 -17.94
C TYR A 248 22.24 15.30 -16.52
N ILE A 249 22.19 14.05 -16.04
CA ILE A 249 22.10 13.71 -14.63
C ILE A 249 23.52 13.68 -14.08
N CYS A 250 23.73 14.27 -12.90
CA CYS A 250 25.05 14.38 -12.29
C CYS A 250 25.04 13.84 -10.85
N LEU A 251 26.05 13.05 -10.49
CA LEU A 251 26.36 12.65 -9.14
C LEU A 251 27.59 13.41 -8.65
N GLN A 252 27.44 14.09 -7.51
CA GLN A 252 28.43 15.07 -7.03
C GLN A 252 29.55 14.39 -6.24
N ASP A 253 30.79 14.81 -6.51
CA ASP A 253 31.97 14.61 -5.68
C ASP A 253 32.16 15.78 -4.70
N HIS A 254 31.76 15.63 -3.45
CA HIS A 254 32.01 16.63 -2.39
C HIS A 254 33.18 16.22 -1.47
N GLY A 255 34.01 15.28 -1.86
CA GLY A 255 35.17 14.84 -1.09
C GLY A 255 34.91 13.68 -0.11
N ASN A 256 33.67 13.37 0.18
CA ASN A 256 33.27 12.33 1.10
C ASN A 256 32.99 11.00 0.38
N LYS A 257 33.08 9.88 1.12
CA LYS A 257 32.66 8.59 0.60
C LYS A 257 31.14 8.53 0.47
N VAL A 258 30.66 8.21 -0.72
CA VAL A 258 29.26 7.95 -1.04
C VAL A 258 29.17 6.81 -2.02
N ALA A 259 28.13 6.00 -1.90
CA ALA A 259 27.84 4.88 -2.79
C ALA A 259 26.44 5.05 -3.39
N PHE A 260 26.27 4.67 -4.66
CA PHE A 260 25.01 4.73 -5.41
C PHE A 260 24.72 3.38 -6.04
N ARG A 261 23.46 2.91 -5.94
CA ARG A 261 22.96 1.70 -6.60
C ARG A 261 21.51 1.89 -7.01
N ASN A 262 20.91 0.93 -7.67
CA ASN A 262 19.51 0.98 -8.13
C ASN A 262 19.19 2.26 -8.90
N ILE A 263 20.18 2.78 -9.66
CA ILE A 263 20.02 4.01 -10.43
C ILE A 263 19.19 3.66 -11.66
N LYS A 264 17.94 4.10 -11.69
CA LYS A 264 17.00 3.82 -12.76
C LYS A 264 16.24 5.07 -13.17
N ILE A 265 15.90 5.14 -14.46
CA ILE A 265 15.22 6.28 -15.07
C ILE A 265 14.10 5.83 -15.98
N ARG A 266 13.02 6.60 -16.03
CA ARG A 266 11.95 6.48 -17.02
C ARG A 266 11.75 7.82 -17.68
N GLU A 267 11.84 7.86 -19.02
CA GLU A 267 11.57 9.08 -19.80
C GLU A 267 10.06 9.29 -19.93
N LEU A 268 9.62 10.52 -19.79
CA LEU A 268 8.23 10.93 -19.93
C LEU A 268 7.99 11.55 -21.32
N ALA A 269 6.76 11.49 -21.79
CA ALA A 269 6.34 12.16 -23.00
C ALA A 269 6.38 13.70 -22.83
N GLU A 270 6.27 14.45 -23.94
CA GLU A 270 6.29 15.92 -23.95
C GLU A 270 5.17 16.55 -23.08
N ASP A 271 4.07 15.85 -22.90
CA ASP A 271 2.99 16.26 -21.99
C ASP A 271 3.15 15.76 -20.56
N GLY A 272 4.26 15.07 -20.26
CA GLY A 272 4.55 14.49 -18.93
C GLY A 272 3.82 13.20 -18.65
N SER A 273 3.18 12.56 -19.63
CA SER A 273 2.58 11.25 -19.50
C SER A 273 3.62 10.14 -19.65
N ILE A 274 3.27 8.96 -19.10
CA ILE A 274 3.99 7.71 -19.33
C ILE A 274 3.23 6.84 -20.35
N ALA A 275 3.95 5.93 -20.99
CA ALA A 275 3.29 4.87 -21.75
C ALA A 275 2.48 3.98 -20.78
N SER A 276 1.35 3.44 -21.23
CA SER A 276 0.57 2.49 -20.43
C SER A 276 1.45 1.27 -20.07
N PRO A 277 1.62 0.95 -18.77
CA PRO A 277 2.53 -0.11 -18.32
C PRO A 277 1.87 -1.49 -18.44
N VAL A 278 1.54 -1.88 -19.67
CA VAL A 278 0.81 -3.13 -19.95
C VAL A 278 1.53 -3.93 -21.02
N ASP A 279 1.42 -5.25 -20.93
CA ASP A 279 1.97 -6.20 -21.91
C ASP A 279 1.15 -6.27 -23.21
N GLY A 280 -0.03 -5.67 -23.21
CA GLY A 280 -0.94 -5.65 -24.34
C GLY A 280 -2.33 -5.22 -23.92
N LYS A 281 -3.25 -5.31 -24.88
CA LYS A 281 -4.66 -4.93 -24.70
C LYS A 281 -5.57 -6.09 -25.06
N LEU A 282 -6.57 -6.30 -24.22
CA LEU A 282 -7.64 -7.26 -24.51
C LEU A 282 -8.75 -6.58 -25.32
N GLU A 283 -9.20 -7.24 -26.38
CA GLU A 283 -10.31 -6.76 -27.23
C GLU A 283 -11.65 -7.01 -26.54
N LEU A 284 -11.89 -6.27 -25.47
CA LEU A 284 -13.08 -6.32 -24.63
C LEU A 284 -13.80 -4.97 -24.61
N ALA A 285 -15.10 -5.02 -24.35
CA ALA A 285 -15.92 -3.86 -24.04
C ALA A 285 -16.60 -4.05 -22.68
N THR A 286 -17.19 -2.99 -22.17
CA THR A 286 -17.99 -3.02 -20.94
C THR A 286 -19.41 -2.59 -21.24
N THR A 287 -20.38 -3.11 -20.51
CA THR A 287 -21.79 -2.76 -20.62
C THR A 287 -22.46 -2.82 -19.26
N LEU A 288 -23.58 -2.13 -19.09
CA LEU A 288 -24.44 -2.32 -17.92
C LEU A 288 -24.87 -3.80 -17.84
N ALA A 289 -24.71 -4.39 -16.68
CA ALA A 289 -25.10 -5.79 -16.45
C ALA A 289 -26.62 -5.91 -16.33
N PHE A 290 -27.27 -4.92 -15.70
CA PHE A 290 -28.70 -4.86 -15.41
C PHE A 290 -29.25 -3.49 -15.80
N PRO A 291 -29.48 -3.21 -17.08
CA PRO A 291 -29.79 -1.86 -17.59
C PRO A 291 -31.13 -1.31 -17.11
N ASN A 292 -32.06 -2.18 -16.68
CA ASN A 292 -33.40 -1.78 -16.25
C ASN A 292 -33.57 -1.79 -14.72
N LEU A 293 -32.49 -2.07 -13.97
CA LEU A 293 -32.56 -2.24 -12.52
C LEU A 293 -32.86 -0.91 -11.83
N GLN A 294 -33.90 -0.91 -10.99
CA GLN A 294 -34.29 0.16 -10.10
C GLN A 294 -34.13 -0.31 -8.63
N TRP A 295 -33.73 0.59 -7.77
CA TRP A 295 -33.46 0.28 -6.36
C TRP A 295 -34.70 0.62 -5.53
N GLU A 296 -35.28 -0.36 -4.84
CA GLU A 296 -36.40 -0.13 -3.94
C GLU A 296 -36.06 0.95 -2.91
N GLY A 297 -36.94 1.97 -2.79
CA GLY A 297 -36.77 3.06 -1.81
C GLY A 297 -35.69 4.09 -2.16
N TRP A 298 -35.19 4.10 -3.40
CA TRP A 298 -34.21 5.11 -3.85
C TRP A 298 -34.47 5.54 -5.30
N GLU A 299 -34.44 6.85 -5.48
CA GLU A 299 -34.47 7.51 -6.79
C GLU A 299 -33.30 8.49 -6.92
N PRO A 300 -32.79 8.77 -8.12
CA PRO A 300 -31.67 9.71 -8.32
C PRO A 300 -31.98 11.14 -7.87
N VAL A 301 -33.25 11.52 -7.93
CA VAL A 301 -33.77 12.85 -7.62
C VAL A 301 -35.06 12.70 -6.85
N ASP A 302 -35.19 13.41 -5.74
CA ASP A 302 -36.40 13.45 -4.94
C ASP A 302 -37.56 14.17 -5.63
N GLU A 303 -38.78 14.07 -5.09
CA GLU A 303 -39.99 14.71 -5.64
C GLU A 303 -39.87 16.23 -5.74
N ASP A 304 -39.05 16.87 -4.92
CA ASP A 304 -38.76 18.31 -4.95
C ASP A 304 -37.67 18.73 -5.94
N GLY A 305 -37.07 17.78 -6.63
CA GLY A 305 -35.97 17.96 -7.59
C GLY A 305 -34.57 17.98 -6.97
N THR A 306 -34.44 17.69 -5.67
CA THR A 306 -33.15 17.58 -4.99
C THR A 306 -32.45 16.28 -5.38
N ALA A 307 -31.15 16.35 -5.73
CA ALA A 307 -30.36 15.16 -6.02
C ALA A 307 -30.11 14.33 -4.76
N ASN A 308 -30.45 13.06 -4.80
CA ASN A 308 -30.18 12.12 -3.72
C ASN A 308 -28.69 11.76 -3.62
N THR A 309 -28.29 11.23 -2.46
CA THR A 309 -26.96 10.63 -2.30
C THR A 309 -26.76 9.52 -3.34
N PRO A 310 -25.68 9.57 -4.14
CA PRO A 310 -25.40 8.54 -5.13
C PRO A 310 -25.32 7.15 -4.52
N ARG A 311 -25.75 6.13 -5.27
CA ARG A 311 -25.55 4.74 -4.90
C ARG A 311 -24.07 4.36 -5.07
N ARG A 312 -23.43 4.02 -3.97
CA ARG A 312 -22.04 3.56 -3.95
C ARG A 312 -21.99 2.10 -3.54
N THR A 313 -22.16 1.24 -4.54
CA THR A 313 -22.20 -0.22 -4.34
C THR A 313 -20.79 -0.77 -4.18
N LEU A 314 -20.48 -1.34 -3.01
CA LEU A 314 -19.13 -1.78 -2.65
C LEU A 314 -18.94 -3.30 -2.69
N GLU A 315 -19.99 -4.10 -2.78
CA GLU A 315 -19.91 -5.55 -2.91
C GLU A 315 -21.07 -6.06 -3.75
N LEU A 316 -20.79 -7.02 -4.62
CA LEU A 316 -21.78 -7.84 -5.30
C LEU A 316 -21.39 -9.31 -5.10
N THR A 317 -22.28 -10.09 -4.52
CA THR A 317 -22.02 -11.49 -4.18
C THR A 317 -23.28 -12.34 -4.35
N PHE A 318 -23.16 -13.62 -4.11
CA PHE A 318 -24.24 -14.59 -4.17
C PHE A 318 -24.25 -15.44 -2.86
N ALA A 319 -25.36 -16.06 -2.58
CA ALA A 319 -25.44 -17.04 -1.47
C ALA A 319 -24.94 -18.41 -1.95
N PRO A 320 -23.97 -19.04 -1.26
CA PRO A 320 -23.55 -20.39 -1.59
C PRO A 320 -24.75 -21.36 -1.64
N GLY A 321 -24.90 -22.07 -2.78
CA GLY A 321 -26.02 -22.94 -3.05
C GLY A 321 -27.22 -22.28 -3.75
N ASP A 322 -27.19 -20.97 -3.97
CA ASP A 322 -28.19 -20.25 -4.78
C ASP A 322 -27.52 -19.47 -5.94
N ALA A 323 -27.56 -20.02 -7.13
CA ALA A 323 -27.01 -19.39 -8.33
C ALA A 323 -27.96 -18.38 -9.00
N LYS A 324 -29.19 -18.27 -8.52
CA LYS A 324 -30.22 -17.46 -9.15
C LYS A 324 -30.31 -16.05 -8.62
N ARG A 325 -29.69 -15.78 -7.47
CA ARG A 325 -29.86 -14.52 -6.75
C ARG A 325 -28.54 -13.85 -6.46
N LEU A 326 -28.52 -12.54 -6.58
CA LEU A 326 -27.42 -11.67 -6.24
C LEU A 326 -27.78 -10.81 -5.03
N TYR A 327 -26.77 -10.46 -4.27
CA TYR A 327 -26.83 -9.52 -3.15
C TYR A 327 -25.84 -8.39 -3.41
N VAL A 328 -26.31 -7.16 -3.28
CA VAL A 328 -25.50 -5.95 -3.53
C VAL A 328 -25.53 -5.06 -2.30
N MET A 329 -24.37 -4.75 -1.81
CA MET A 329 -24.18 -3.90 -0.63
C MET A 329 -23.92 -2.46 -1.06
N ASP A 330 -24.74 -1.52 -0.55
CA ASP A 330 -24.52 -0.09 -0.68
C ASP A 330 -23.82 0.46 0.56
N GLN A 331 -22.83 1.33 0.37
CA GLN A 331 -22.00 1.89 1.45
C GLN A 331 -22.81 2.65 2.50
N SER A 332 -24.01 3.14 2.16
CA SER A 332 -24.89 3.85 3.11
C SER A 332 -25.54 2.97 4.17
N GLY A 333 -25.48 1.63 4.04
CA GLY A 333 -26.02 0.70 5.05
C GLY A 333 -27.20 -0.14 4.56
N THR A 334 -27.53 -0.13 3.27
CA THR A 334 -28.58 -0.98 2.70
C THR A 334 -27.96 -2.11 1.89
N ILE A 335 -28.47 -3.32 2.06
CA ILE A 335 -28.15 -4.45 1.19
C ILE A 335 -29.40 -4.76 0.37
N TYR A 336 -29.20 -4.91 -0.93
CA TYR A 336 -30.26 -5.26 -1.89
C TYR A 336 -30.12 -6.68 -2.39
N THR A 337 -31.21 -7.25 -2.87
CA THR A 337 -31.22 -8.57 -3.50
C THR A 337 -32.13 -8.57 -4.74
N PHE A 338 -31.71 -9.29 -5.78
CA PHE A 338 -32.46 -9.44 -7.02
C PHE A 338 -32.06 -10.71 -7.78
N GLU A 339 -32.87 -11.11 -8.76
CA GLU A 339 -32.54 -12.27 -9.60
C GLU A 339 -31.38 -11.97 -10.54
N ASN A 340 -30.46 -12.92 -10.73
CA ASN A 340 -29.36 -12.83 -11.69
C ASN A 340 -29.88 -12.99 -13.14
N ASP A 341 -30.75 -12.07 -13.54
CA ASP A 341 -31.31 -11.94 -14.88
C ASP A 341 -31.02 -10.55 -15.41
N PRO A 342 -30.41 -10.42 -16.63
CA PRO A 342 -30.17 -9.09 -17.23
C PRO A 342 -31.41 -8.22 -17.40
N ASN A 343 -32.60 -8.82 -17.43
CA ASN A 343 -33.88 -8.12 -17.59
C ASN A 343 -34.55 -7.76 -16.25
N VAL A 344 -33.91 -8.05 -15.11
CA VAL A 344 -34.48 -7.73 -13.78
C VAL A 344 -34.77 -6.24 -13.69
N GLN A 345 -35.92 -5.91 -13.08
CA GLN A 345 -36.42 -4.53 -12.99
C GLN A 345 -36.20 -3.94 -11.59
N THR A 346 -36.20 -4.75 -10.55
CA THR A 346 -36.19 -4.26 -9.17
C THR A 346 -35.17 -4.98 -8.32
N ALA A 347 -34.31 -4.20 -7.68
CA ALA A 347 -33.49 -4.62 -6.55
C ALA A 347 -34.28 -4.35 -5.26
N ASN A 348 -34.74 -5.43 -4.61
CA ASN A 348 -35.50 -5.32 -3.38
C ASN A 348 -34.57 -5.14 -2.19
N VAL A 349 -35.00 -4.40 -1.16
CA VAL A 349 -34.26 -4.26 0.08
C VAL A 349 -34.19 -5.63 0.78
N PHE A 350 -32.97 -6.16 0.92
CA PHE A 350 -32.70 -7.35 1.70
C PHE A 350 -32.61 -7.02 3.19
N ILE A 351 -31.84 -6.01 3.55
CA ILE A 351 -31.75 -5.47 4.92
C ILE A 351 -31.35 -4.00 4.87
N ASP A 352 -31.92 -3.19 5.77
CA ASP A 352 -31.54 -1.81 5.99
C ASP A 352 -31.04 -1.64 7.44
N ILE A 353 -29.78 -1.17 7.57
CA ILE A 353 -29.12 -0.86 8.84
C ILE A 353 -28.47 0.54 8.82
N GLN A 354 -28.99 1.45 8.00
CA GLN A 354 -28.47 2.82 7.84
C GLN A 354 -28.41 3.59 9.17
N ASP A 355 -29.29 3.27 10.11
CA ASP A 355 -29.34 3.85 11.46
C ASP A 355 -28.11 3.53 12.32
N ARG A 356 -27.30 2.52 11.95
CA ARG A 356 -26.12 2.04 12.68
C ARG A 356 -24.81 2.37 11.99
N VAL A 357 -24.86 2.90 10.76
CA VAL A 357 -23.74 3.02 9.85
C VAL A 357 -23.33 4.49 9.68
N SER A 358 -22.04 4.77 9.74
CA SER A 358 -21.48 6.09 9.42
C SER A 358 -21.84 6.52 8.01
N LYS A 359 -22.10 7.80 7.83
CA LYS A 359 -22.38 8.37 6.50
C LYS A 359 -21.06 8.55 5.74
N TRP A 360 -20.87 7.80 4.68
CA TRP A 360 -19.67 7.86 3.84
C TRP A 360 -19.46 9.21 3.14
N ASN A 361 -20.53 9.96 2.87
CA ASN A 361 -20.51 11.29 2.26
C ASN A 361 -20.32 12.45 3.25
N ALA A 362 -20.09 12.15 4.53
CA ALA A 362 -19.70 13.15 5.52
C ALA A 362 -18.27 13.65 5.25
N PRO A 363 -17.93 14.90 5.63
CA PRO A 363 -16.57 15.40 5.47
C PRO A 363 -15.52 14.46 6.12
N GLY A 364 -14.57 13.98 5.33
CA GLY A 364 -13.53 13.02 5.77
C GLY A 364 -13.97 11.56 5.86
N GLY A 365 -15.25 11.25 5.64
CA GLY A 365 -15.81 9.91 5.88
C GLY A 365 -15.91 8.99 4.64
N ASN A 366 -15.30 9.33 3.51
CA ASN A 366 -15.49 8.59 2.25
C ASN A 366 -15.07 7.11 2.28
N GLU A 367 -14.28 6.70 3.25
CA GLU A 367 -13.91 5.29 3.49
C GLU A 367 -14.73 4.64 4.61
N GLN A 368 -15.65 5.40 5.25
CA GLN A 368 -16.55 4.88 6.27
C GLN A 368 -17.86 4.37 5.66
N GLY A 369 -18.68 3.69 6.44
CA GLY A 369 -19.96 3.17 5.98
C GLY A 369 -20.11 1.68 6.20
N LEU A 370 -20.95 1.04 5.39
CA LEU A 370 -21.04 -0.42 5.26
C LEU A 370 -19.99 -0.88 4.24
N LEU A 371 -18.98 -1.63 4.71
CA LEU A 371 -17.73 -1.86 3.99
C LEU A 371 -17.53 -3.32 3.54
N GLY A 372 -18.20 -4.27 4.17
CA GLY A 372 -18.06 -5.68 3.84
C GLY A 372 -19.35 -6.48 4.03
N LEU A 373 -19.55 -7.45 3.13
CA LEU A 373 -20.64 -8.41 3.14
C LEU A 373 -20.12 -9.79 2.78
N ALA A 374 -20.41 -10.80 3.60
CA ALA A 374 -20.12 -12.20 3.31
C ALA A 374 -21.31 -13.11 3.67
N MET A 375 -21.76 -13.90 2.71
CA MET A 375 -22.78 -14.93 2.97
C MET A 375 -22.11 -16.16 3.57
N HIS A 376 -22.71 -16.70 4.64
CA HIS A 376 -22.20 -17.92 5.26
C HIS A 376 -22.12 -19.08 4.24
N PRO A 377 -21.10 -19.95 4.27
CA PRO A 377 -21.02 -21.10 3.34
C PRO A 377 -22.24 -22.02 3.36
N LYS A 378 -22.99 -22.02 4.46
CA LYS A 378 -24.27 -22.77 4.64
C LYS A 378 -25.50 -21.85 4.67
N PHE A 379 -25.44 -20.68 4.02
CA PHE A 379 -26.51 -19.67 4.08
C PHE A 379 -27.89 -20.23 3.75
N THR A 380 -28.03 -21.08 2.73
CA THR A 380 -29.30 -21.71 2.37
C THR A 380 -29.90 -22.56 3.47
N GLN A 381 -29.08 -23.00 4.44
CA GLN A 381 -29.50 -23.83 5.59
C GLN A 381 -29.73 -22.98 6.85
N ASN A 382 -28.79 -22.08 7.19
CA ASN A 382 -28.80 -21.35 8.47
C ASN A 382 -29.28 -19.89 8.33
N GLY A 383 -29.32 -19.33 7.11
CA GLY A 383 -29.72 -17.95 6.84
C GLY A 383 -28.76 -16.90 7.40
N GLU A 384 -27.52 -17.28 7.73
CA GLU A 384 -26.54 -16.35 8.35
C GLU A 384 -25.73 -15.62 7.29
N PHE A 385 -25.51 -14.34 7.53
CA PHE A 385 -24.61 -13.49 6.77
C PHE A 385 -23.87 -12.51 7.70
N PHE A 386 -22.77 -11.97 7.23
CA PHE A 386 -21.87 -11.16 8.02
C PHE A 386 -21.65 -9.84 7.33
N VAL A 387 -21.49 -8.80 8.13
CA VAL A 387 -21.19 -7.45 7.64
C VAL A 387 -20.04 -6.84 8.44
N CYS A 388 -19.30 -5.95 7.76
CA CYS A 388 -18.40 -5.01 8.39
C CYS A 388 -18.91 -3.60 8.15
N TYR A 389 -19.05 -2.78 9.20
CA TYR A 389 -19.46 -1.40 9.09
C TYR A 389 -18.75 -0.52 10.12
N THR A 390 -18.72 0.80 9.87
CA THR A 390 -18.24 1.79 10.84
C THR A 390 -19.40 2.44 11.56
N LYS A 391 -19.27 2.57 12.90
CA LYS A 391 -20.28 3.25 13.72
C LYS A 391 -20.26 4.76 13.56
N PRO A 392 -21.40 5.45 13.56
CA PRO A 392 -21.45 6.89 13.73
C PRO A 392 -20.73 7.32 15.02
N GLU A 393 -20.20 8.54 15.05
CA GLU A 393 -19.59 9.22 16.20
C GLU A 393 -18.28 8.60 16.72
N THR A 394 -18.21 7.28 16.91
CA THR A 394 -17.01 6.60 17.45
C THR A 394 -16.03 6.15 16.36
N HIS A 395 -16.50 6.05 15.12
CA HIS A 395 -15.75 5.54 13.96
C HIS A 395 -15.24 4.10 14.12
N GLU A 396 -15.67 3.37 15.15
CA GLU A 396 -15.30 1.96 15.37
C GLU A 396 -15.78 1.07 14.22
N SER A 397 -14.92 0.20 13.74
CA SER A 397 -15.32 -0.89 12.82
C SER A 397 -15.96 -2.02 13.60
N VAL A 398 -17.13 -2.47 13.13
CA VAL A 398 -17.91 -3.55 13.74
C VAL A 398 -18.05 -4.69 12.75
N ILE A 399 -17.78 -5.90 13.22
CA ILE A 399 -18.10 -7.13 12.52
C ILE A 399 -19.33 -7.74 13.20
N SER A 400 -20.42 -7.88 12.45
CA SER A 400 -21.66 -8.44 12.97
C SER A 400 -22.16 -9.60 12.12
N ARG A 401 -22.81 -10.56 12.80
CA ARG A 401 -23.62 -11.60 12.21
C ARG A 401 -25.08 -11.17 12.22
N PHE A 402 -25.76 -11.39 11.10
CA PHE A 402 -27.21 -11.27 10.97
C PHE A 402 -27.82 -12.59 10.48
N ARG A 403 -29.15 -12.70 10.58
CA ARG A 403 -29.94 -13.81 10.04
C ARG A 403 -31.08 -13.29 9.18
N VAL A 404 -31.53 -14.12 8.27
CA VAL A 404 -32.78 -13.88 7.56
C VAL A 404 -33.98 -14.04 8.49
N GLN A 405 -35.09 -13.40 8.17
CA GLN A 405 -36.34 -13.54 8.89
C GLN A 405 -36.85 -15.01 8.84
N ALA A 406 -37.47 -15.45 9.90
CA ALA A 406 -37.91 -16.84 10.01
C ALA A 406 -39.00 -17.22 8.98
N ASP A 407 -39.85 -16.26 8.63
CA ASP A 407 -40.97 -16.39 7.70
C ASP A 407 -40.66 -15.88 6.29
N ASN A 408 -39.57 -15.10 6.10
CA ASN A 408 -39.16 -14.61 4.83
C ASN A 408 -37.64 -14.67 4.63
N LYS A 409 -37.16 -15.72 4.02
CA LYS A 409 -35.73 -15.93 3.75
C LYS A 409 -35.12 -14.98 2.72
N LEU A 410 -35.92 -14.13 2.09
CA LEU A 410 -35.46 -13.09 1.17
C LEU A 410 -35.24 -11.74 1.85
N GLN A 411 -35.44 -11.67 3.17
CA GLN A 411 -35.21 -10.49 3.96
C GLN A 411 -34.34 -10.81 5.18
N GLY A 412 -33.33 -10.01 5.42
CA GLY A 412 -32.55 -10.02 6.65
C GLY A 412 -33.37 -9.47 7.82
N ASP A 413 -33.09 -9.92 9.02
CA ASP A 413 -33.70 -9.43 10.25
C ASP A 413 -32.74 -8.47 10.97
N PRO A 414 -32.98 -7.13 10.96
CA PRO A 414 -32.13 -6.16 11.67
C PRO A 414 -32.05 -6.40 13.17
N ALA A 415 -33.09 -7.06 13.76
CA ALA A 415 -33.11 -7.35 15.19
C ALA A 415 -32.24 -8.58 15.56
N SER A 416 -31.79 -9.36 14.56
CA SER A 416 -30.98 -10.56 14.76
C SER A 416 -29.49 -10.27 14.94
N GLU A 417 -29.07 -9.01 14.98
CA GLU A 417 -27.65 -8.63 15.06
C GLU A 417 -26.95 -9.27 16.26
N GLU A 418 -25.88 -9.97 15.97
CA GLU A 418 -24.91 -10.45 16.97
C GLU A 418 -23.53 -9.84 16.64
N VAL A 419 -23.06 -8.90 17.47
CA VAL A 419 -21.74 -8.29 17.31
C VAL A 419 -20.67 -9.31 17.66
N LEU A 420 -19.79 -9.60 16.71
CA LEU A 420 -18.64 -10.50 16.89
C LEU A 420 -17.41 -9.75 17.39
N MET A 421 -17.13 -8.58 16.81
CA MET A 421 -15.90 -7.85 17.07
C MET A 421 -16.15 -6.34 16.90
N VAL A 422 -15.50 -5.54 17.75
CA VAL A 422 -15.42 -4.08 17.63
C VAL A 422 -13.95 -3.69 17.63
N VAL A 423 -13.54 -2.93 16.62
CA VAL A 423 -12.15 -2.47 16.45
C VAL A 423 -12.12 -0.95 16.42
N PRO A 424 -11.49 -0.30 17.42
CA PRO A 424 -11.32 1.14 17.42
C PRO A 424 -10.52 1.62 16.19
N GLN A 425 -10.98 2.69 15.56
CA GLN A 425 -10.30 3.33 14.43
C GLN A 425 -9.78 4.69 14.89
N PRO A 426 -8.46 4.94 14.86
CA PRO A 426 -7.91 6.21 15.32
C PRO A 426 -8.21 7.38 14.37
N PHE A 427 -8.50 7.10 13.10
CA PHE A 427 -8.85 8.09 12.06
C PHE A 427 -10.02 7.60 11.22
N GLN A 428 -10.53 8.48 10.33
CA GLN A 428 -11.70 8.21 9.50
C GLN A 428 -11.38 7.52 8.16
N ASN A 429 -10.11 7.24 7.89
CA ASN A 429 -9.63 6.60 6.67
C ASN A 429 -8.81 5.35 6.97
N HIS A 430 -8.46 4.59 5.93
CA HIS A 430 -7.81 3.27 5.98
C HIS A 430 -8.60 2.26 6.85
N ASN A 431 -9.92 2.30 6.74
CA ASN A 431 -10.76 1.40 7.52
C ASN A 431 -10.70 -0.05 7.01
N GLY A 432 -10.38 -0.26 5.71
CA GLY A 432 -10.49 -1.57 5.09
C GLY A 432 -11.93 -2.07 5.10
N GLY A 433 -12.17 -3.17 5.80
CA GLY A 433 -13.51 -3.69 6.09
C GLY A 433 -14.02 -4.76 5.13
N ALA A 434 -13.25 -5.14 4.10
CA ALA A 434 -13.59 -6.27 3.26
C ALA A 434 -13.58 -7.58 4.07
N ILE A 435 -14.63 -8.39 3.89
CA ILE A 435 -14.76 -9.69 4.55
C ILE A 435 -15.10 -10.77 3.53
N GLU A 436 -14.54 -11.97 3.68
CA GLU A 436 -14.82 -13.09 2.79
C GLU A 436 -14.58 -14.45 3.47
N PHE A 437 -15.35 -15.46 3.11
CA PHE A 437 -15.12 -16.83 3.57
C PHE A 437 -14.08 -17.54 2.70
N GLY A 438 -13.07 -18.10 3.38
CA GLY A 438 -12.13 -19.00 2.71
C GLY A 438 -12.73 -20.37 2.40
N ASN A 439 -12.05 -21.11 1.52
CA ASN A 439 -12.41 -22.51 1.20
C ASN A 439 -12.32 -23.43 2.45
N ASP A 440 -11.66 -22.98 3.50
CA ASP A 440 -11.56 -23.65 4.81
C ASP A 440 -12.76 -23.39 5.73
N GLY A 441 -13.70 -22.55 5.27
CA GLY A 441 -14.93 -22.23 5.99
C GLY A 441 -14.79 -21.16 7.08
N TYR A 442 -13.62 -20.56 7.24
CA TYR A 442 -13.40 -19.47 8.18
C TYR A 442 -13.64 -18.10 7.55
N LEU A 443 -14.00 -17.12 8.37
CA LEU A 443 -14.18 -15.73 7.93
C LEU A 443 -12.85 -14.99 8.00
N TYR A 444 -12.47 -14.38 6.87
CA TYR A 444 -11.31 -13.49 6.75
C TYR A 444 -11.80 -12.05 6.75
N ILE A 445 -11.07 -11.16 7.44
CA ILE A 445 -11.45 -9.78 7.68
C ILE A 445 -10.21 -8.92 7.45
N ALA A 446 -10.29 -7.94 6.55
CA ALA A 446 -9.19 -7.04 6.25
C ALA A 446 -9.38 -5.70 6.96
N PHE A 447 -8.37 -5.27 7.72
CA PHE A 447 -8.31 -3.94 8.32
C PHE A 447 -7.05 -3.20 7.89
N GLY A 448 -7.20 -1.92 7.55
CA GLY A 448 -6.07 -1.02 7.34
C GLY A 448 -5.39 -0.61 8.64
N ASP A 449 -4.36 0.23 8.53
CA ASP A 449 -3.56 0.72 9.66
C ASP A 449 -4.32 1.69 10.59
N GLY A 450 -5.56 2.03 10.23
CA GLY A 450 -6.43 2.93 10.99
C GLY A 450 -6.28 4.38 10.61
N GLY A 451 -5.50 4.71 9.57
CA GLY A 451 -5.50 6.01 8.91
C GLY A 451 -4.34 6.94 9.22
N ALA A 452 -4.46 8.14 8.67
CA ALA A 452 -3.43 9.19 8.57
C ALA A 452 -2.22 8.79 7.70
N ARG A 453 -1.38 9.79 7.38
CA ARG A 453 -0.17 9.57 6.60
C ARG A 453 0.94 9.00 7.46
N ASN A 454 1.83 8.21 6.86
CA ASN A 454 3.04 7.67 7.47
C ASN A 454 2.80 6.70 8.64
N ASP A 455 1.57 6.18 8.80
CA ASP A 455 1.19 5.27 9.90
C ASP A 455 1.74 5.76 11.27
N PRO A 456 1.21 6.87 11.82
CA PRO A 456 1.83 7.55 12.97
C PRO A 456 1.86 6.69 14.23
N GLN A 457 1.03 5.65 14.30
CA GLN A 457 0.95 4.72 15.42
C GLN A 457 1.70 3.41 15.18
N ALA A 458 2.33 3.25 14.01
CA ALA A 458 3.05 2.05 13.56
C ALA A 458 2.16 0.79 13.57
N ASN A 459 0.88 0.95 13.24
CA ASN A 459 -0.13 -0.11 13.30
C ASN A 459 0.12 -1.22 12.28
N GLY A 460 0.68 -0.89 11.12
CA GLY A 460 1.02 -1.88 10.09
C GLY A 460 1.93 -3.00 10.59
N GLN A 461 2.83 -2.72 11.54
CA GLN A 461 3.76 -3.71 12.10
C GLN A 461 3.41 -4.12 13.55
N LYS A 462 2.35 -3.56 14.16
CA LYS A 462 2.02 -3.74 15.58
C LYS A 462 1.02 -4.87 15.81
N ARG A 463 1.52 -6.09 15.89
CA ARG A 463 0.72 -7.31 16.02
C ARG A 463 -0.01 -7.49 17.37
N SER A 464 0.16 -6.59 18.33
CA SER A 464 -0.61 -6.59 19.59
C SER A 464 -2.03 -6.04 19.45
N GLN A 465 -2.40 -5.58 18.25
CA GLN A 465 -3.72 -5.08 17.86
C GLN A 465 -4.11 -5.59 16.48
N LEU A 466 -5.32 -5.29 16.01
CA LEU A 466 -5.91 -5.90 14.82
C LEU A 466 -5.77 -5.06 13.55
N LEU A 467 -5.37 -3.79 13.68
CA LEU A 467 -5.17 -2.88 12.56
C LEU A 467 -3.96 -3.29 11.70
N GLY A 468 -3.97 -2.92 10.42
CA GLY A 468 -2.92 -3.26 9.46
C GLY A 468 -2.82 -4.75 9.17
N SER A 469 -3.92 -5.50 9.32
CA SER A 469 -3.89 -6.97 9.31
C SER A 469 -5.08 -7.58 8.58
N ILE A 470 -4.88 -8.78 8.07
CA ILE A 470 -5.96 -9.68 7.67
C ILE A 470 -6.14 -10.70 8.80
N LEU A 471 -7.35 -10.79 9.34
CA LEU A 471 -7.72 -11.67 10.42
C LEU A 471 -8.39 -12.94 9.87
N ARG A 472 -8.42 -14.02 10.67
CA ARG A 472 -9.11 -15.27 10.36
C ARG A 472 -9.77 -15.83 11.61
N ILE A 473 -11.10 -16.00 11.58
CA ILE A 473 -11.89 -16.44 12.72
C ILE A 473 -12.89 -17.55 12.35
N ASP A 474 -13.21 -18.42 13.31
CA ASP A 474 -14.24 -19.46 13.21
C ASP A 474 -15.57 -18.92 13.79
N VAL A 475 -16.50 -18.61 12.89
CA VAL A 475 -17.82 -18.06 13.27
C VAL A 475 -18.87 -19.13 13.59
N ASP A 476 -18.59 -20.40 13.27
CA ASP A 476 -19.46 -21.54 13.61
C ASP A 476 -19.37 -21.93 15.10
N LYS A 477 -18.33 -21.46 15.79
CA LYS A 477 -18.07 -21.74 17.19
C LYS A 477 -17.92 -20.46 18.01
N LYS A 478 -18.21 -20.56 19.29
CA LYS A 478 -18.03 -19.48 20.25
C LYS A 478 -16.99 -19.89 21.30
N SER A 479 -16.27 -18.89 21.81
CA SER A 479 -15.44 -19.03 22.99
C SER A 479 -16.11 -18.38 24.20
N ASP A 480 -15.59 -18.63 25.41
CA ASP A 480 -16.09 -17.97 26.63
C ASP A 480 -15.91 -16.42 26.58
N ALA A 481 -14.99 -15.93 25.75
CA ALA A 481 -14.63 -14.52 25.66
C ALA A 481 -15.22 -13.80 24.44
N ALA A 482 -15.68 -14.51 23.40
CA ALA A 482 -16.15 -13.91 22.15
C ALA A 482 -17.19 -14.77 21.44
N ALA A 483 -18.02 -14.14 20.61
CA ALA A 483 -19.02 -14.81 19.77
C ALA A 483 -18.41 -15.57 18.57
N TYR A 484 -17.10 -15.77 18.57
CA TYR A 484 -16.30 -16.56 17.61
C TYR A 484 -15.21 -17.35 18.33
N GLN A 485 -14.56 -18.27 17.62
CA GLN A 485 -13.38 -18.98 18.08
C GLN A 485 -12.18 -18.70 17.18
N ILE A 486 -10.98 -18.81 17.75
CA ILE A 486 -9.73 -18.71 16.98
C ILE A 486 -9.44 -20.11 16.39
N PRO A 487 -9.24 -20.23 15.07
CA PRO A 487 -8.76 -21.48 14.47
C PRO A 487 -7.43 -21.89 15.08
N ALA A 488 -7.33 -23.16 15.51
CA ALA A 488 -6.16 -23.65 16.23
C ALA A 488 -4.86 -23.62 15.41
N ASP A 489 -5.00 -23.55 14.09
CA ASP A 489 -3.89 -23.44 13.14
C ASP A 489 -3.59 -22.00 12.71
N ASN A 490 -4.19 -20.97 13.32
CA ASN A 490 -3.76 -19.59 13.05
C ASN A 490 -2.28 -19.39 13.42
N PRO A 491 -1.53 -18.57 12.65
CA PRO A 491 -0.08 -18.55 12.73
C PRO A 491 0.48 -18.07 14.07
N PHE A 492 -0.31 -17.30 14.82
CA PHE A 492 0.14 -16.67 16.06
C PHE A 492 -0.57 -17.19 17.32
N VAL A 493 -1.26 -18.32 17.22
CA VAL A 493 -1.84 -18.98 18.40
C VAL A 493 -0.73 -19.41 19.36
N GLY A 494 -0.87 -19.00 20.63
CA GLY A 494 0.11 -19.30 21.68
C GLY A 494 1.38 -18.44 21.63
N VAL A 495 1.42 -17.38 20.82
CA VAL A 495 2.53 -16.42 20.79
C VAL A 495 2.19 -15.22 21.67
N ASP A 496 2.96 -15.05 22.75
CA ASP A 496 2.73 -13.97 23.71
C ASP A 496 2.84 -12.57 23.05
N GLY A 497 1.89 -11.69 23.40
CA GLY A 497 1.88 -10.31 22.92
C GLY A 497 1.37 -10.12 21.49
N ILE A 498 1.00 -11.18 20.79
CA ILE A 498 0.43 -11.12 19.44
C ILE A 498 -1.05 -11.54 19.48
N ARG A 499 -1.89 -10.84 18.72
CA ARG A 499 -3.30 -11.17 18.57
C ARG A 499 -3.45 -12.46 17.75
N PRO A 500 -4.08 -13.51 18.31
CA PRO A 500 -4.20 -14.80 17.63
C PRO A 500 -5.19 -14.82 16.47
N GLU A 501 -6.01 -13.78 16.32
CA GLU A 501 -6.89 -13.58 15.17
C GLU A 501 -6.11 -13.30 13.88
N ILE A 502 -4.89 -12.74 13.99
CA ILE A 502 -4.09 -12.30 12.84
C ILE A 502 -3.70 -13.50 11.98
N TYR A 503 -4.05 -13.44 10.70
CA TYR A 503 -3.61 -14.37 9.67
C TYR A 503 -2.38 -13.88 8.91
N ALA A 504 -2.38 -12.56 8.57
CA ALA A 504 -1.27 -11.84 7.93
C ALA A 504 -1.31 -10.37 8.37
N TYR A 505 -0.19 -9.65 8.24
CA TYR A 505 -0.06 -8.26 8.70
C TYR A 505 0.85 -7.44 7.79
N GLY A 506 0.99 -6.15 8.07
CA GLY A 506 1.83 -5.26 7.27
C GLY A 506 1.08 -4.65 6.09
N PHE A 507 -0.22 -4.39 6.25
CA PHE A 507 -1.07 -3.72 5.26
C PHE A 507 -1.35 -2.28 5.66
N ARG A 508 -1.46 -1.40 4.64
CA ARG A 508 -1.85 -0.01 4.83
C ARG A 508 -3.37 0.17 4.79
N ASN A 509 -3.98 -0.15 3.69
CA ASN A 509 -5.42 -0.06 3.48
C ASN A 509 -5.88 -1.15 2.49
N PRO A 510 -5.94 -2.41 2.94
CA PRO A 510 -6.37 -3.54 2.13
C PRO A 510 -7.84 -3.37 1.77
N TRP A 511 -8.10 -2.62 0.68
CA TRP A 511 -9.44 -2.18 0.28
C TRP A 511 -10.35 -3.34 -0.07
N ARG A 512 -9.82 -4.33 -0.83
CA ARG A 512 -10.56 -5.55 -1.16
C ARG A 512 -9.65 -6.77 -1.07
N ILE A 513 -10.24 -7.84 -0.57
CA ILE A 513 -9.68 -9.20 -0.59
C ILE A 513 -10.58 -10.10 -1.41
N ALA A 514 -10.01 -11.12 -2.06
CA ALA A 514 -10.76 -12.07 -2.86
C ALA A 514 -10.11 -13.45 -2.87
N PHE A 515 -10.89 -14.48 -2.57
CA PHE A 515 -10.45 -15.86 -2.81
C PHE A 515 -10.64 -16.26 -4.27
N ASP A 516 -9.59 -16.77 -4.88
CA ASP A 516 -9.76 -17.56 -6.09
C ASP A 516 -10.40 -18.90 -5.73
N ARG A 517 -11.65 -19.07 -6.08
CA ARG A 517 -12.43 -20.28 -5.75
C ARG A 517 -11.83 -21.58 -6.25
N LYS A 518 -11.00 -21.54 -7.32
CA LYS A 518 -10.38 -22.73 -7.90
C LYS A 518 -9.10 -23.12 -7.19
N THR A 519 -8.25 -22.16 -6.83
CA THR A 519 -6.93 -22.41 -6.25
C THR A 519 -6.92 -22.25 -4.72
N GLY A 520 -7.86 -21.49 -4.16
CA GLY A 520 -7.87 -21.11 -2.74
C GLY A 520 -6.89 -19.99 -2.40
N ASN A 521 -6.20 -19.39 -3.37
CA ASN A 521 -5.31 -18.26 -3.12
C ASN A 521 -6.11 -17.01 -2.73
N LEU A 522 -5.68 -16.35 -1.67
CA LEU A 522 -6.25 -15.10 -1.20
C LEU A 522 -5.49 -13.94 -1.86
N TRP A 523 -6.18 -13.20 -2.69
CA TRP A 523 -5.72 -11.96 -3.31
C TRP A 523 -6.06 -10.77 -2.42
N CYS A 524 -5.17 -9.79 -2.37
CA CYS A 524 -5.40 -8.54 -1.64
C CYS A 524 -4.86 -7.38 -2.46
N ALA A 525 -5.69 -6.36 -2.65
CA ALA A 525 -5.27 -5.07 -3.16
C ALA A 525 -5.10 -4.12 -1.99
N ASP A 526 -3.88 -3.60 -1.82
CA ASP A 526 -3.51 -2.69 -0.74
C ASP A 526 -3.20 -1.30 -1.31
N VAL A 527 -3.96 -0.30 -0.86
CA VAL A 527 -3.82 1.08 -1.33
C VAL A 527 -2.59 1.72 -0.70
N GLY A 528 -1.65 2.12 -1.53
CA GLY A 528 -0.43 2.78 -1.13
C GLY A 528 -0.62 4.24 -0.71
N GLN A 529 0.48 4.91 -0.34
CA GLN A 529 0.39 6.27 0.16
C GLN A 529 0.73 7.32 -0.91
N ASP A 530 1.94 7.24 -1.46
CA ASP A 530 2.47 8.31 -2.32
C ASP A 530 3.06 7.82 -3.63
N LEU A 531 3.61 6.60 -3.65
CA LEU A 531 4.37 6.12 -4.81
C LEU A 531 3.84 4.84 -5.44
N TRP A 532 3.28 3.91 -4.66
CA TRP A 532 2.99 2.55 -5.14
C TRP A 532 1.64 2.02 -4.71
N GLU A 533 0.94 1.36 -5.63
CA GLU A 533 -0.26 0.56 -5.40
C GLU A 533 0.09 -0.93 -5.54
N GLU A 534 -0.51 -1.81 -4.74
CA GLU A 534 -0.08 -3.20 -4.59
C GLU A 534 -1.16 -4.23 -4.86
N VAL A 535 -0.78 -5.31 -5.53
CA VAL A 535 -1.54 -6.57 -5.59
C VAL A 535 -0.73 -7.66 -4.90
N ASN A 536 -1.29 -8.25 -3.87
CA ASN A 536 -0.65 -9.24 -3.00
C ASN A 536 -1.33 -10.61 -3.06
N ILE A 537 -0.56 -11.70 -2.95
CA ILE A 537 -1.06 -13.03 -2.62
C ILE A 537 -0.82 -13.28 -1.14
N VAL A 538 -1.90 -13.37 -0.38
CA VAL A 538 -1.81 -13.41 1.08
C VAL A 538 -1.47 -14.81 1.57
N LYS A 539 -0.38 -14.91 2.31
CA LYS A 539 0.11 -16.16 2.92
C LYS A 539 -0.05 -16.12 4.44
N LYS A 540 -0.32 -17.27 5.00
CA LYS A 540 -0.42 -17.48 6.44
C LYS A 540 0.86 -17.04 7.17
N GLY A 541 0.74 -16.12 8.13
CA GLY A 541 1.85 -15.55 8.90
C GLY A 541 2.68 -14.50 8.13
N GLY A 542 2.28 -14.13 6.90
CA GLY A 542 3.01 -13.19 6.06
C GLY A 542 3.02 -11.76 6.61
N ASN A 543 4.16 -11.08 6.42
CA ASN A 543 4.34 -9.63 6.62
C ASN A 543 4.43 -8.96 5.24
N TYR A 544 3.55 -7.98 4.96
CA TYR A 544 3.49 -7.26 3.67
C TYR A 544 4.18 -5.90 3.69
N GLY A 545 4.86 -5.59 4.80
CA GLY A 545 5.89 -4.54 4.86
C GLY A 545 5.43 -3.17 5.32
N TRP A 546 4.19 -2.77 5.17
CA TRP A 546 3.74 -1.47 5.67
C TRP A 546 3.88 -1.38 7.21
N SER A 547 4.41 -0.34 7.83
CA SER A 547 4.87 0.96 7.29
C SER A 547 6.40 1.09 7.26
N VAL A 548 7.10 0.00 6.96
CA VAL A 548 8.55 0.03 6.72
C VAL A 548 8.87 -0.15 5.23
N ARG A 549 7.86 -0.52 4.45
CA ARG A 549 7.89 -0.62 2.98
C ARG A 549 6.60 -0.09 2.38
N GLU A 550 6.68 0.42 1.14
CA GLU A 550 5.59 0.70 0.22
C GLU A 550 5.97 0.08 -1.13
N GLY A 551 5.14 -0.81 -1.66
CA GLY A 551 5.57 -1.67 -2.77
C GLY A 551 6.75 -2.56 -2.38
N ALA A 552 7.66 -2.76 -3.31
CA ALA A 552 8.91 -3.46 -3.07
C ALA A 552 10.01 -2.58 -2.46
N TYR A 553 9.70 -1.34 -2.05
CA TYR A 553 10.67 -0.33 -1.64
C TYR A 553 10.55 0.01 -0.16
N ALA A 554 11.66 0.47 0.38
CA ALA A 554 11.72 0.93 1.75
C ALA A 554 10.94 2.25 1.93
N PHE A 555 10.19 2.36 3.02
CA PHE A 555 9.38 3.53 3.34
C PHE A 555 9.82 4.18 4.66
N GLY A 556 9.99 5.52 4.65
CA GLY A 556 10.35 6.34 5.81
C GLY A 556 11.66 5.94 6.48
N ASN A 557 11.90 6.51 7.64
CA ASN A 557 13.10 6.25 8.46
C ASN A 557 12.98 5.01 9.38
N ARG A 558 11.81 4.39 9.45
CA ARG A 558 11.59 3.16 10.24
C ARG A 558 12.11 1.90 9.56
N ALA A 559 12.46 1.99 8.29
CA ALA A 559 12.98 0.86 7.54
C ALA A 559 14.33 0.42 8.11
N GLY A 560 14.58 -0.89 8.15
CA GLY A 560 15.79 -1.48 8.72
C GLY A 560 15.58 -2.23 10.04
N GLY A 561 14.35 -2.21 10.59
CA GLY A 561 14.01 -3.10 11.71
C GLY A 561 14.02 -4.58 11.30
N PRO A 562 14.16 -5.51 12.26
CA PRO A 562 14.25 -6.95 11.99
C PRO A 562 13.04 -7.50 11.19
N ASP A 563 11.88 -6.84 11.24
CA ASP A 563 10.67 -7.26 10.51
C ASP A 563 10.69 -6.84 9.03
N ALA A 564 11.43 -5.80 8.64
CA ALA A 564 11.53 -5.39 7.23
C ALA A 564 12.22 -6.43 6.35
N ALA A 565 13.22 -7.15 6.89
CA ALA A 565 13.96 -8.19 6.18
C ALA A 565 13.12 -9.43 5.86
N ASN A 566 11.95 -9.59 6.50
CA ASN A 566 11.07 -10.75 6.35
C ASN A 566 9.75 -10.39 5.63
N SER A 567 9.65 -9.21 5.01
CA SER A 567 8.44 -8.84 4.27
C SER A 567 8.34 -9.56 2.93
N ILE A 568 7.10 -9.82 2.52
CA ILE A 568 6.75 -10.42 1.23
C ILE A 568 6.46 -9.28 0.25
N ASP A 569 7.18 -9.28 -0.88
CA ASP A 569 6.93 -8.30 -1.93
C ASP A 569 5.59 -8.57 -2.64
N PRO A 570 4.89 -7.53 -3.12
CA PRO A 570 3.69 -7.70 -3.92
C PRO A 570 3.98 -8.48 -5.21
N VAL A 571 3.02 -9.27 -5.67
CA VAL A 571 3.15 -9.96 -6.97
C VAL A 571 3.05 -8.99 -8.15
N TRP A 572 2.48 -7.82 -7.94
CA TRP A 572 2.42 -6.71 -8.87
C TRP A 572 2.30 -5.40 -8.12
N ALA A 573 3.06 -4.41 -8.54
CA ALA A 573 2.92 -3.04 -8.06
C ALA A 573 2.99 -2.07 -9.24
N TYR A 574 2.24 -0.97 -9.16
CA TYR A 574 2.32 0.11 -10.12
C TYR A 574 2.44 1.46 -9.41
N ASP A 575 3.13 2.39 -10.05
CA ASP A 575 3.40 3.70 -9.45
C ASP A 575 2.26 4.71 -9.69
N HIS A 576 2.28 5.80 -8.92
CA HIS A 576 1.26 6.85 -8.94
C HIS A 576 1.22 7.70 -10.23
N ALA A 577 2.07 7.43 -11.23
CA ALA A 577 1.88 7.96 -12.56
C ALA A 577 0.86 7.15 -13.38
N VAL A 578 0.61 5.89 -12.98
CA VAL A 578 -0.38 4.98 -13.58
C VAL A 578 -1.75 5.13 -12.95
N GLY A 579 -1.79 5.13 -11.63
CA GLY A 579 -3.00 5.23 -10.82
C GLY A 579 -2.62 5.52 -9.36
N LYS A 580 -3.60 5.88 -8.52
CA LYS A 580 -3.34 6.38 -7.16
C LYS A 580 -4.24 5.79 -6.10
N SER A 581 -5.05 4.81 -6.45
CA SER A 581 -5.97 4.16 -5.52
C SER A 581 -6.49 2.87 -6.13
N ILE A 582 -5.78 1.78 -5.87
CA ILE A 582 -6.19 0.47 -6.34
C ILE A 582 -7.52 0.05 -5.69
N THR A 583 -8.44 -0.38 -6.52
CA THR A 583 -9.76 -0.85 -6.04
C THR A 583 -9.75 -2.31 -5.61
N GLY A 584 -8.80 -3.11 -6.13
CA GLY A 584 -8.83 -4.56 -5.98
C GLY A 584 -9.64 -5.23 -7.07
N GLY A 585 -10.02 -6.49 -6.86
CA GLY A 585 -10.64 -7.24 -7.92
C GLY A 585 -11.06 -8.65 -7.58
N ARG A 586 -11.34 -9.44 -8.63
CA ARG A 586 -11.75 -10.85 -8.58
C ARG A 586 -11.03 -11.68 -9.65
N VAL A 587 -10.77 -12.94 -9.37
CA VAL A 587 -10.25 -13.87 -10.39
C VAL A 587 -11.40 -14.35 -11.28
N TYR A 588 -11.32 -14.09 -12.59
CA TYR A 588 -12.35 -14.48 -13.55
C TYR A 588 -12.39 -16.00 -13.74
N ARG A 589 -13.53 -16.62 -13.43
CA ARG A 589 -13.72 -18.08 -13.50
C ARG A 589 -14.88 -18.53 -14.39
N SER A 590 -15.65 -17.59 -14.96
CA SER A 590 -16.67 -17.89 -15.95
C SER A 590 -16.06 -18.37 -17.27
N ASN A 591 -16.77 -19.23 -17.99
CA ASN A 591 -16.37 -19.68 -19.33
C ASN A 591 -16.82 -18.73 -20.45
N ARG A 592 -17.50 -17.63 -20.11
CA ARG A 592 -18.12 -16.73 -21.11
C ARG A 592 -17.09 -15.94 -21.91
N ILE A 593 -15.98 -15.56 -21.27
CA ILE A 593 -14.88 -14.83 -21.92
C ILE A 593 -13.58 -15.61 -21.71
N PRO A 594 -13.19 -16.49 -22.66
CA PRO A 594 -12.01 -17.35 -22.50
C PRO A 594 -10.69 -16.59 -22.29
N SER A 595 -10.55 -15.40 -22.86
CA SER A 595 -9.33 -14.57 -22.70
C SER A 595 -9.13 -14.03 -21.29
N LEU A 596 -10.17 -14.02 -20.44
CA LEU A 596 -10.11 -13.61 -19.03
C LEU A 596 -9.90 -14.79 -18.06
N GLN A 597 -10.09 -16.03 -18.53
CA GLN A 597 -10.10 -17.21 -17.67
C GLN A 597 -8.81 -17.33 -16.84
N GLY A 598 -8.96 -17.30 -15.52
CA GLY A 598 -7.87 -17.42 -14.56
C GLY A 598 -7.11 -16.12 -14.28
N LYS A 599 -7.46 -15.01 -14.88
CA LYS A 599 -6.84 -13.72 -14.64
C LYS A 599 -7.51 -13.00 -13.46
N TYR A 600 -6.73 -12.30 -12.68
CA TYR A 600 -7.21 -11.38 -11.66
C TYR A 600 -7.54 -10.04 -12.31
N LEU A 601 -8.81 -9.67 -12.29
CA LEU A 601 -9.29 -8.38 -12.79
C LEU A 601 -9.21 -7.37 -11.66
N TYR A 602 -8.58 -6.23 -11.90
CA TYR A 602 -8.44 -5.16 -10.92
C TYR A 602 -8.54 -3.78 -11.59
N ALA A 603 -8.76 -2.75 -10.79
CA ALA A 603 -8.92 -1.38 -11.28
C ALA A 603 -8.22 -0.38 -10.37
N ASP A 604 -8.10 0.85 -10.87
CA ASP A 604 -7.71 2.03 -10.08
C ASP A 604 -8.82 3.07 -10.12
N TYR A 605 -9.25 3.53 -8.96
CA TYR A 605 -10.36 4.47 -8.84
C TYR A 605 -10.06 5.85 -9.44
N VAL A 606 -8.80 6.31 -9.31
CA VAL A 606 -8.39 7.66 -9.74
C VAL A 606 -8.16 7.74 -11.25
N SER A 607 -7.42 6.78 -11.81
CA SER A 607 -7.19 6.72 -13.27
C SER A 607 -8.37 6.14 -14.01
N GLY A 608 -9.18 5.33 -13.36
CA GLY A 608 -10.32 4.63 -13.95
C GLY A 608 -9.91 3.51 -14.92
N GLY A 609 -8.67 3.07 -14.87
CA GLY A 609 -8.15 1.93 -15.63
C GLY A 609 -8.62 0.60 -15.07
N ILE A 610 -8.83 -0.39 -15.94
CA ILE A 610 -9.12 -1.79 -15.57
C ILE A 610 -8.11 -2.68 -16.29
N TRP A 611 -7.49 -3.58 -15.53
CA TRP A 611 -6.48 -4.51 -16.03
C TRP A 611 -6.80 -5.96 -15.68
N ALA A 612 -6.18 -6.87 -16.41
CA ALA A 612 -6.25 -8.31 -16.23
C ALA A 612 -4.84 -8.87 -15.97
N LEU A 613 -4.58 -9.30 -14.74
CA LEU A 613 -3.29 -9.78 -14.27
C LEU A 613 -3.23 -11.31 -14.37
N SER A 614 -2.22 -11.83 -15.04
CA SER A 614 -1.91 -13.27 -15.08
C SER A 614 -0.81 -13.59 -14.07
N TRP A 615 -1.07 -14.55 -13.19
CA TRP A 615 -0.11 -15.03 -12.19
C TRP A 615 -0.19 -16.55 -12.06
N GLU A 616 0.94 -17.21 -11.89
CA GLU A 616 1.02 -18.64 -11.65
C GLU A 616 1.34 -18.93 -10.19
N ASP A 617 0.74 -19.98 -9.65
CA ASP A 617 0.91 -20.33 -8.24
C ASP A 617 2.38 -20.55 -7.89
N GLY A 618 2.84 -19.89 -6.83
CA GLY A 618 4.23 -19.89 -6.40
C GLY A 618 5.17 -18.94 -7.14
N ALA A 619 4.72 -18.24 -8.18
CA ALA A 619 5.52 -17.21 -8.83
C ALA A 619 5.71 -15.99 -7.89
N LYS A 620 6.91 -15.40 -7.93
CA LYS A 620 7.21 -14.19 -7.15
C LYS A 620 6.50 -12.95 -7.70
N GLU A 621 6.40 -12.85 -9.02
CA GLU A 621 5.81 -11.73 -9.74
C GLU A 621 4.76 -12.23 -10.72
N ALA A 622 3.83 -11.34 -11.08
CA ALA A 622 2.88 -11.59 -12.14
C ALA A 622 3.59 -11.78 -13.49
N MET A 623 3.05 -12.67 -14.30
CA MET A 623 3.63 -13.02 -15.60
C MET A 623 3.24 -12.01 -16.68
N ARG A 624 2.05 -11.41 -16.55
CA ARG A 624 1.50 -10.51 -17.56
C ARG A 624 0.42 -9.61 -16.98
N ASN A 625 0.42 -8.33 -17.39
CA ASN A 625 -0.62 -7.37 -17.10
C ASN A 625 -1.19 -6.81 -18.41
N GLU A 626 -2.49 -6.97 -18.64
CA GLU A 626 -3.14 -6.58 -19.90
C GLU A 626 -4.24 -5.55 -19.64
N GLU A 627 -4.29 -4.50 -20.47
CA GLU A 627 -5.33 -3.48 -20.42
C GLU A 627 -6.68 -4.03 -20.87
N VAL A 628 -7.72 -3.82 -20.08
CA VAL A 628 -9.12 -4.08 -20.43
C VAL A 628 -9.84 -2.76 -20.74
N VAL A 629 -9.64 -1.75 -19.91
CA VAL A 629 -10.15 -0.38 -20.09
C VAL A 629 -9.01 0.59 -19.77
N ALA A 630 -8.74 1.51 -20.69
CA ALA A 630 -7.62 2.44 -20.57
C ALA A 630 -7.79 3.45 -19.43
N GLY A 631 -9.02 3.80 -19.05
CA GLY A 631 -9.28 4.76 -17.97
C GLY A 631 -10.67 5.39 -18.05
N GLY A 632 -10.96 6.26 -17.07
CA GLY A 632 -12.16 7.10 -17.02
C GLY A 632 -13.37 6.47 -16.35
N LEU A 633 -13.26 5.26 -15.78
CA LEU A 633 -14.33 4.64 -15.01
C LEU A 633 -14.01 4.67 -13.52
N PRO A 634 -14.80 5.37 -12.68
CA PRO A 634 -14.55 5.43 -11.24
C PRO A 634 -14.98 4.11 -10.57
N VAL A 635 -14.19 3.04 -10.79
CA VAL A 635 -14.49 1.71 -10.27
C VAL A 635 -14.25 1.69 -8.77
N VAL A 636 -15.28 1.36 -8.00
CA VAL A 636 -15.24 1.32 -6.53
C VAL A 636 -15.12 -0.10 -5.98
N ALA A 637 -15.57 -1.11 -6.72
CA ALA A 637 -15.51 -2.50 -6.29
C ALA A 637 -15.70 -3.47 -7.45
N PHE A 638 -15.37 -4.74 -7.19
CA PHE A 638 -15.71 -5.89 -8.02
C PHE A 638 -16.57 -6.87 -7.25
N GLY A 639 -17.34 -7.67 -7.96
CA GLY A 639 -18.12 -8.77 -7.41
C GLY A 639 -18.18 -9.93 -8.39
N GLU A 640 -18.71 -11.06 -7.95
CA GLU A 640 -18.89 -12.23 -8.81
C GLU A 640 -20.18 -12.98 -8.52
N ASP A 641 -20.67 -13.69 -9.52
CA ASP A 641 -21.79 -14.60 -9.37
C ASP A 641 -21.35 -16.06 -9.12
N ALA A 642 -22.32 -16.93 -8.90
CA ALA A 642 -22.10 -18.36 -8.68
C ALA A 642 -21.40 -19.06 -9.86
N ASN A 643 -21.46 -18.52 -11.07
CA ASN A 643 -20.83 -19.06 -12.27
C ASN A 643 -19.41 -18.53 -12.50
N GLY A 644 -18.91 -17.65 -11.59
CA GLY A 644 -17.62 -17.00 -11.71
C GLY A 644 -17.57 -15.87 -12.75
N GLU A 645 -18.75 -15.36 -13.15
CA GLU A 645 -18.83 -14.13 -13.92
C GLU A 645 -18.48 -12.95 -13.01
N VAL A 646 -17.60 -12.09 -13.49
CA VAL A 646 -17.14 -10.93 -12.73
C VAL A 646 -17.86 -9.67 -13.18
N TYR A 647 -18.37 -8.95 -12.21
CA TYR A 647 -18.97 -7.63 -12.35
C TYR A 647 -18.05 -6.58 -11.71
N PHE A 648 -18.15 -5.34 -12.17
CA PHE A 648 -17.52 -4.23 -11.48
C PHE A 648 -18.54 -3.12 -11.26
N MET A 649 -18.36 -2.40 -10.15
CA MET A 649 -19.25 -1.31 -9.76
C MET A 649 -18.52 0.02 -9.89
N ILE A 650 -19.25 1.02 -10.44
CA ILE A 650 -18.76 2.39 -10.54
C ILE A 650 -19.57 3.32 -9.64
N ASP A 651 -18.96 4.40 -9.25
CA ASP A 651 -19.67 5.50 -8.60
C ASP A 651 -20.64 6.16 -9.61
N SER A 652 -21.93 6.10 -9.36
CA SER A 652 -22.96 6.53 -10.32
C SER A 652 -24.11 7.30 -9.63
N GLY A 653 -24.21 8.59 -9.94
CA GLY A 653 -25.33 9.43 -9.48
C GLY A 653 -26.71 9.00 -10.04
N LYS A 654 -26.75 8.09 -11.03
CA LYS A 654 -28.00 7.61 -11.65
C LYS A 654 -28.43 6.22 -11.19
N GLY A 655 -27.72 5.61 -10.24
CA GLY A 655 -28.01 4.28 -9.73
C GLY A 655 -27.64 3.12 -10.69
N GLN A 656 -27.26 3.42 -11.91
CA GLN A 656 -26.80 2.41 -12.90
C GLN A 656 -25.31 2.15 -12.69
N SER A 657 -24.98 1.41 -11.66
CA SER A 657 -23.59 1.25 -11.21
C SER A 657 -22.95 -0.08 -11.57
N ILE A 658 -23.74 -1.13 -11.91
CA ILE A 658 -23.22 -2.51 -12.08
C ILE A 658 -22.93 -2.79 -13.56
N HIS A 659 -21.69 -3.07 -13.86
CA HIS A 659 -21.18 -3.33 -15.20
C HIS A 659 -20.61 -4.75 -15.32
N LYS A 660 -20.51 -5.24 -16.55
CA LYS A 660 -19.85 -6.50 -16.91
C LYS A 660 -19.02 -6.37 -18.17
N PHE A 661 -18.14 -7.34 -18.38
CA PHE A 661 -17.30 -7.43 -19.57
C PHE A 661 -18.01 -8.17 -20.70
N MET A 662 -17.67 -7.82 -21.95
CA MET A 662 -18.14 -8.49 -23.17
C MET A 662 -17.04 -8.50 -24.22
N GLN A 663 -17.04 -9.51 -25.08
CA GLN A 663 -16.21 -9.52 -26.27
C GLN A 663 -16.70 -8.44 -27.24
N LYS A 664 -15.74 -7.76 -27.89
CA LYS A 664 -16.05 -6.84 -29.00
C LYS A 664 -16.49 -7.59 -30.25
#